data_62b9c2712962171f0fde47be6d978312
#
_entry.id   62b9c2712962171f0fde47be6d978312
#
_cell.length_a   1.000
_cell.length_b   1.000
_cell.length_c   1.000
_cell.angle_alpha   90.00
_cell.angle_beta   90.00
_cell.angle_gamma   90.00
#
_symmetry.space_group_name_H-M   'P 1'
#
loop_
_entity.id
_entity.type
_entity.pdbx_description
1 polymer ?
#
loop_
_entity_poly.entity_id
_entity_poly.type
_entity_poly.pdbx_seq_one_letter_code
_entity_poly.pdbx_strand_id
1 'polypeptide(L)'
;MRTKHLACLFAALATLVTVSCKKEDKTTKFAVVDKEVTVPATPATGKIAYTLENPIDGETVRAESEATWLHDFAAADGTITFSFDQNFEEERSSKVIVTYSTFTEIVTVKQMAADQNIATNPTELSFVGEGEALKVKVLSARNWTLTGESDWVTPDIKEGAPEAEITFTAAMNESLKERSAEFELHLFNSTNVYKLAIKQAGAKPVSLIKDPNFKAFMLAAFDKNKDGDFSADEMAASGAIEYDEDNDGSVTTFAGIELFPNITKFKYTTPYSDIKSTVEDIDLSNNKALTTVQVSNCKVKTVNLKGLAEIVELSFNGDTALHALDLSSCAKLKEFRAYNSGLEALDFSKAPKLEVATIYGTKLEAIDFSHNPEVSYVNADIKTLKTAIFKNNDKLATLTVGGIKLESVSGIENLPALTDLSYSYCPSETLNLGNSKKLATANISHSDKLKSLDLHKNSRLTDLTIMYLTACEELIIYKGQKFANEFIIGSDKLVKKEVEREVPSDIAEEIADENLKAYLLSVADADKDGKITAAEAAAVTEVDFSGKKVSSILGLEWFTALKKINASNNEIAEFDATVFSKLVTLNVSNNKIKALDVSGTKCENIYASNNQLESFKNKGYDLVYVDLSHNKISGSLEFKFQSYLKYLNVSDNKIQALTCSQLPSLADLDISNNNIQYLYNYDNGLYLSYCNYLQNFKANNFGATYGLATVLKGKNQLKTVELKGVDFSASKTDKIYININTDKAGTLTNLDVTGAKGLTKVYVGAKAVIEDANFKHDAGVELVRADE
;
A
#
# COMPACT_ATOMS: atom_id res chain seq x y z
N MET A 1 -19.53 5.41 41.38
CA MET A 1 -19.66 6.61 42.25
C MET A 1 -19.57 6.19 43.70
N ARG A 2 -18.52 6.69 44.37
CA ARG A 2 -18.32 6.85 45.78
C ARG A 2 -18.62 5.69 46.75
N THR A 3 -17.56 4.94 47.01
CA THR A 3 -17.31 4.21 48.25
C THR A 3 -17.30 5.20 49.45
N LYS A 4 -18.02 4.85 50.51
CA LYS A 4 -17.84 5.47 51.83
C LYS A 4 -17.32 4.42 52.81
N HIS A 5 -16.07 4.58 53.18
CA HIS A 5 -15.51 3.95 54.35
C HIS A 5 -16.13 4.62 55.59
N LEU A 6 -16.55 3.82 56.54
CA LEU A 6 -16.86 4.29 57.88
C LEU A 6 -15.83 3.67 58.85
N ALA A 7 -14.89 4.49 59.29
CA ALA A 7 -13.96 4.15 60.36
C ALA A 7 -14.60 4.51 61.71
N CYS A 8 -14.71 3.54 62.60
CA CYS A 8 -15.08 3.81 64.00
C CYS A 8 -13.80 4.21 64.75
N LEU A 9 -13.82 5.41 65.28
CA LEU A 9 -12.83 6.00 66.17
C LEU A 9 -13.17 5.57 67.63
N PHE A 10 -12.24 4.90 68.29
CA PHE A 10 -12.27 4.76 69.74
C PHE A 10 -11.50 5.92 70.35
N ALA A 11 -12.19 6.73 71.11
CA ALA A 11 -11.57 7.75 71.95
C ALA A 11 -11.19 7.15 73.30
N ALA A 12 -9.92 7.14 73.61
CA ALA A 12 -9.41 6.81 74.93
C ALA A 12 -9.51 8.05 75.87
N LEU A 13 -10.16 7.90 76.95
CA LEU A 13 -10.11 8.88 78.03
C LEU A 13 -9.17 8.34 79.13
N ALA A 14 -8.00 8.94 79.28
CA ALA A 14 -7.11 8.62 80.35
C ALA A 14 -7.42 9.47 81.55
N THR A 15 -7.70 8.87 82.76
CA THR A 15 -7.61 9.49 84.02
C THR A 15 -6.66 8.70 84.90
N LEU A 16 -5.59 9.41 85.31
CA LEU A 16 -4.62 8.96 86.27
C LEU A 16 -5.30 8.89 87.62
N VAL A 17 -5.20 7.79 88.36
CA VAL A 17 -5.16 7.80 89.86
C VAL A 17 -4.29 6.61 90.37
N THR A 18 -3.36 6.95 91.13
CA THR A 18 -2.40 6.31 91.99
C THR A 18 -2.57 4.85 92.43
N VAL A 19 -1.47 4.14 92.29
CA VAL A 19 -0.95 2.95 93.02
C VAL A 19 -1.69 2.47 94.23
N SER A 20 -2.26 1.28 94.14
CA SER A 20 -2.26 0.29 95.22
C SER A 20 -2.23 -1.11 94.59
N CYS A 21 -1.22 -1.91 94.99
CA CYS A 21 -1.14 -3.31 94.63
C CYS A 21 -2.35 -4.10 95.14
N LYS A 22 -3.34 -4.39 94.22
CA LYS A 22 -4.24 -5.50 94.35
C LYS A 22 -4.21 -6.20 93.00
N LYS A 23 -4.01 -7.52 93.01
CA LYS A 23 -4.26 -8.37 91.78
C LYS A 23 -5.61 -8.02 91.24
N GLU A 24 -5.67 -7.30 90.16
CA GLU A 24 -6.91 -7.13 89.38
C GLU A 24 -7.27 -8.51 88.87
N ASP A 25 -8.33 -9.12 89.36
CA ASP A 25 -9.04 -10.17 88.78
C ASP A 25 -9.60 -9.59 87.45
N LYS A 26 -8.87 -9.83 86.27
CA LYS A 26 -9.37 -9.46 85.00
C LYS A 26 -10.64 -10.30 84.76
N THR A 27 -11.81 -9.69 84.83
CA THR A 27 -13.06 -10.34 84.59
C THR A 27 -13.12 -10.73 83.09
N THR A 28 -13.30 -11.99 82.83
CA THR A 28 -13.56 -12.53 81.49
C THR A 28 -14.85 -11.94 80.94
N LYS A 29 -14.81 -11.45 79.70
CA LYS A 29 -16.01 -11.02 78.98
C LYS A 29 -16.16 -11.85 77.74
N PHE A 30 -17.36 -12.37 77.56
CA PHE A 30 -17.75 -13.12 76.39
C PHE A 30 -19.06 -12.58 75.83
N ALA A 31 -19.12 -12.33 74.47
CA ALA A 31 -20.35 -11.95 73.82
C ALA A 31 -20.33 -12.36 72.39
N VAL A 32 -21.42 -12.79 71.82
CA VAL A 32 -21.62 -12.93 70.39
C VAL A 32 -21.90 -11.55 69.77
N VAL A 33 -21.33 -11.30 68.57
CA VAL A 33 -21.46 -10.00 67.90
C VAL A 33 -22.88 -9.77 67.41
N ASP A 34 -23.45 -10.77 66.68
CA ASP A 34 -24.78 -10.72 66.14
C ASP A 34 -25.71 -11.71 66.85
N LYS A 35 -26.91 -11.25 67.29
CA LYS A 35 -27.92 -12.10 67.91
C LYS A 35 -28.79 -12.86 66.87
N GLU A 36 -28.67 -12.49 65.61
CA GLU A 36 -29.34 -13.13 64.51
C GLU A 36 -28.39 -13.30 63.33
N VAL A 37 -28.38 -14.48 62.72
CA VAL A 37 -27.63 -14.82 61.52
C VAL A 37 -28.58 -15.41 60.49
N THR A 38 -28.62 -14.83 59.32
CA THR A 38 -29.41 -15.36 58.20
C THR A 38 -28.52 -16.18 57.29
N VAL A 39 -28.93 -17.38 56.98
CA VAL A 39 -28.24 -18.29 56.05
C VAL A 39 -29.16 -18.64 54.86
N PRO A 40 -28.57 -18.94 53.65
CA PRO A 40 -29.39 -19.36 52.51
C PRO A 40 -30.12 -20.70 52.78
N ALA A 41 -31.07 -21.01 51.91
CA ALA A 41 -31.76 -22.29 51.96
C ALA A 41 -30.85 -23.49 51.58
N THR A 42 -29.87 -23.21 50.69
CA THR A 42 -28.87 -24.23 50.21
C THR A 42 -27.74 -24.44 51.24
N PRO A 43 -27.26 -25.68 51.42
CA PRO A 43 -26.15 -25.98 52.30
C PRO A 43 -24.95 -25.11 52.04
N ALA A 44 -24.39 -24.57 53.11
CA ALA A 44 -23.17 -23.78 53.10
C ALA A 44 -22.54 -23.75 54.50
N THR A 45 -21.50 -23.00 54.69
CA THR A 45 -20.88 -22.74 56.00
C THR A 45 -21.40 -21.42 56.55
N GLY A 46 -22.16 -21.47 57.64
CA GLY A 46 -22.55 -20.31 58.40
C GLY A 46 -21.47 -19.87 59.39
N LYS A 47 -21.55 -18.61 59.81
CA LYS A 47 -20.57 -18.02 60.75
C LYS A 47 -21.29 -17.19 61.82
N ILE A 48 -20.88 -17.35 63.04
CA ILE A 48 -21.26 -16.49 64.19
C ILE A 48 -19.98 -15.88 64.75
N ALA A 49 -19.88 -14.57 64.71
CA ALA A 49 -18.72 -13.88 65.30
C ALA A 49 -18.93 -13.69 66.81
N TYR A 50 -17.87 -13.86 67.59
CA TYR A 50 -17.86 -13.61 68.99
C TYR A 50 -16.64 -12.81 69.41
N THR A 51 -16.74 -12.15 70.58
CA THR A 51 -15.64 -11.47 71.30
C THR A 51 -15.37 -12.17 72.58
N LEU A 52 -14.08 -12.38 72.88
CA LEU A 52 -13.62 -12.97 74.15
C LEU A 52 -12.43 -12.15 74.66
N GLU A 53 -12.65 -11.48 75.74
CA GLU A 53 -11.60 -10.74 76.49
C GLU A 53 -11.20 -11.51 77.69
N ASN A 54 -9.89 -11.59 77.96
CA ASN A 54 -9.32 -12.32 79.11
C ASN A 54 -9.77 -13.78 79.20
N PRO A 55 -9.41 -14.63 78.23
CA PRO A 55 -9.80 -16.03 78.20
C PRO A 55 -9.30 -16.81 79.45
N ILE A 56 -10.11 -17.80 79.85
CA ILE A 56 -9.82 -18.70 80.98
C ILE A 56 -9.01 -19.88 80.43
N ASP A 57 -7.87 -20.17 80.98
CA ASP A 57 -6.99 -21.25 80.56
C ASP A 57 -7.72 -22.62 80.59
N GLY A 58 -7.67 -23.33 79.47
CA GLY A 58 -8.30 -24.64 79.31
C GLY A 58 -9.81 -24.59 78.92
N GLU A 59 -10.42 -23.44 78.90
CA GLU A 59 -11.83 -23.32 78.47
C GLU A 59 -11.90 -23.03 76.92
N THR A 60 -12.91 -23.56 76.31
CA THR A 60 -13.14 -23.39 74.86
C THR A 60 -14.56 -22.88 74.63
N VAL A 61 -14.73 -22.08 73.54
CA VAL A 61 -16.06 -21.69 73.05
C VAL A 61 -16.70 -22.92 72.44
N ARG A 62 -17.93 -23.19 72.73
CA ARG A 62 -18.75 -24.29 72.21
C ARG A 62 -20.07 -23.71 71.71
N ALA A 63 -20.59 -24.31 70.67
CA ALA A 63 -21.92 -23.97 70.15
C ALA A 63 -22.66 -25.28 69.88
N GLU A 64 -23.93 -25.24 70.12
CA GLU A 64 -24.88 -26.34 69.85
C GLU A 64 -26.26 -25.83 69.48
N SER A 65 -27.02 -26.63 68.77
CA SER A 65 -28.44 -26.35 68.48
C SER A 65 -29.25 -27.62 68.63
N GLU A 66 -30.46 -27.46 69.06
CA GLU A 66 -31.47 -28.59 69.11
C GLU A 66 -31.95 -28.94 67.75
N ALA A 67 -31.80 -28.04 66.76
CA ALA A 67 -32.19 -28.28 65.35
C ALA A 67 -31.18 -29.18 64.65
N THR A 68 -31.65 -30.31 64.15
CA THR A 68 -30.81 -31.29 63.44
C THR A 68 -30.23 -30.80 62.14
N TRP A 69 -30.80 -29.74 61.60
CA TRP A 69 -30.31 -29.11 60.33
C TRP A 69 -29.13 -28.15 60.53
N LEU A 70 -28.77 -27.87 61.80
CA LEU A 70 -27.57 -27.10 62.16
C LEU A 70 -26.56 -28.06 62.82
N HIS A 71 -25.39 -28.25 62.21
CA HIS A 71 -24.39 -29.23 62.69
C HIS A 71 -22.96 -28.77 62.43
N ASP A 72 -21.99 -29.57 62.82
CA ASP A 72 -20.53 -29.31 62.60
C ASP A 72 -20.04 -27.99 63.19
N PHE A 73 -20.51 -27.61 64.38
CA PHE A 73 -20.03 -26.38 65.02
C PHE A 73 -18.56 -26.47 65.41
N ALA A 74 -17.79 -25.47 64.94
CA ALA A 74 -16.38 -25.36 65.31
C ALA A 74 -16.06 -23.89 65.59
N ALA A 75 -15.41 -23.64 66.73
CA ALA A 75 -15.02 -22.32 67.11
C ALA A 75 -13.51 -22.11 66.99
N ALA A 76 -13.10 -21.10 66.26
CA ALA A 76 -11.68 -20.69 66.12
C ALA A 76 -11.64 -19.18 65.84
N ASP A 77 -10.63 -18.54 66.32
CA ASP A 77 -10.25 -17.14 65.96
C ASP A 77 -11.41 -16.11 65.97
N GLY A 78 -12.22 -16.15 67.03
CA GLY A 78 -13.35 -15.22 67.17
C GLY A 78 -14.57 -15.52 66.30
N THR A 79 -14.59 -16.68 65.66
CA THR A 79 -15.69 -17.09 64.82
C THR A 79 -16.08 -18.54 65.10
N ILE A 80 -17.37 -18.79 65.15
CA ILE A 80 -17.97 -20.14 65.11
C ILE A 80 -18.45 -20.38 63.73
N THR A 81 -17.90 -21.42 63.06
CA THR A 81 -18.45 -21.95 61.79
C THR A 81 -19.40 -23.10 62.11
N PHE A 82 -20.40 -23.24 61.24
CA PHE A 82 -21.33 -24.34 61.33
C PHE A 82 -21.85 -24.72 59.93
N SER A 83 -22.18 -25.97 59.78
CA SER A 83 -22.85 -26.47 58.57
C SER A 83 -24.38 -26.46 58.79
N PHE A 84 -25.12 -26.42 57.72
CA PHE A 84 -26.59 -26.54 57.77
C PHE A 84 -27.12 -27.32 56.54
N ASP A 85 -28.17 -28.09 56.79
CA ASP A 85 -28.84 -28.82 55.76
C ASP A 85 -29.67 -27.90 54.85
N GLN A 86 -29.92 -28.36 53.63
CA GLN A 86 -30.78 -27.66 52.69
C GLN A 86 -32.19 -27.46 53.25
N ASN A 87 -32.71 -26.24 53.11
CA ASN A 87 -34.08 -25.94 53.40
C ASN A 87 -34.94 -26.10 52.13
N PHE A 88 -35.92 -27.00 52.17
CA PHE A 88 -36.81 -27.24 51.03
C PHE A 88 -38.23 -26.63 51.28
N GLU A 89 -38.46 -25.95 52.41
CA GLU A 89 -39.72 -25.42 52.83
C GLU A 89 -39.67 -23.88 52.98
N GLU A 90 -40.56 -23.35 53.82
CA GLU A 90 -40.56 -21.94 54.22
C GLU A 90 -39.33 -21.57 55.08
N GLU A 91 -39.17 -20.26 55.31
CA GLU A 91 -38.14 -19.78 56.23
C GLU A 91 -38.25 -20.52 57.58
N ARG A 92 -37.15 -21.07 58.03
CA ARG A 92 -37.04 -21.72 59.30
C ARG A 92 -35.95 -21.05 60.15
N SER A 93 -36.16 -21.08 61.47
CA SER A 93 -35.19 -20.58 62.42
C SER A 93 -34.96 -21.51 63.60
N SER A 94 -33.78 -21.46 64.13
CA SER A 94 -33.45 -22.16 65.38
C SER A 94 -32.47 -21.34 66.18
N LYS A 95 -32.42 -21.69 67.46
CA LYS A 95 -31.48 -21.11 68.37
C LYS A 95 -30.18 -21.91 68.37
N VAL A 96 -29.07 -21.20 68.36
CA VAL A 96 -27.73 -21.76 68.65
C VAL A 96 -27.35 -21.22 70.01
N ILE A 97 -27.10 -22.14 70.91
CA ILE A 97 -26.59 -21.80 72.27
C ILE A 97 -25.09 -21.81 72.19
N VAL A 98 -24.49 -20.66 72.45
CA VAL A 98 -23.06 -20.49 72.52
C VAL A 98 -22.61 -20.35 73.97
N THR A 99 -21.73 -21.20 74.38
CA THR A 99 -21.27 -21.28 75.76
C THR A 99 -19.76 -21.05 75.84
N TYR A 100 -19.34 -20.36 76.88
CA TYR A 100 -17.94 -20.23 77.30
C TYR A 100 -17.87 -20.11 78.82
N SER A 101 -17.32 -21.15 79.45
CA SER A 101 -17.32 -21.24 80.93
C SER A 101 -18.74 -21.07 81.53
N THR A 102 -19.01 -20.00 82.25
CA THR A 102 -20.30 -19.69 82.83
C THR A 102 -21.16 -18.75 81.96
N PHE A 103 -20.62 -18.28 80.83
CA PHE A 103 -21.37 -17.41 79.92
C PHE A 103 -22.19 -18.24 78.95
N THR A 104 -23.41 -17.82 78.69
CA THR A 104 -24.28 -18.39 77.75
C THR A 104 -24.89 -17.29 76.89
N GLU A 105 -24.71 -17.36 75.61
CA GLU A 105 -25.31 -16.49 74.58
C GLU A 105 -26.23 -17.29 73.62
N ILE A 106 -27.23 -16.64 73.16
CA ILE A 106 -28.17 -17.26 72.19
C ILE A 106 -28.17 -16.46 70.95
N VAL A 107 -27.90 -17.15 69.81
CA VAL A 107 -27.98 -16.60 68.46
C VAL A 107 -29.14 -17.29 67.73
N THR A 108 -29.98 -16.52 67.14
CA THR A 108 -31.04 -17.07 66.24
C THR A 108 -30.43 -17.22 64.86
N VAL A 109 -30.38 -18.44 64.34
CA VAL A 109 -30.05 -18.70 62.94
C VAL A 109 -31.34 -18.83 62.16
N LYS A 110 -31.56 -17.96 61.21
CA LYS A 110 -32.64 -17.99 60.26
C LYS A 110 -32.17 -18.58 58.96
N GLN A 111 -32.80 -19.58 58.44
CA GLN A 111 -32.54 -20.12 57.12
C GLN A 111 -33.68 -19.72 56.16
N MET A 112 -33.30 -19.09 55.09
CA MET A 112 -34.25 -18.59 54.07
C MET A 112 -35.09 -19.73 53.49
N ALA A 113 -36.28 -19.38 53.04
CA ALA A 113 -37.17 -20.32 52.36
C ALA A 113 -36.57 -20.83 51.05
N ALA A 114 -36.85 -22.06 50.72
CA ALA A 114 -36.40 -22.70 49.48
C ALA A 114 -36.89 -21.96 48.21
N ASP A 115 -38.06 -21.35 48.24
CA ASP A 115 -38.68 -20.63 47.13
C ASP A 115 -37.99 -19.31 46.77
N GLN A 116 -37.13 -18.78 47.67
CA GLN A 116 -36.55 -17.49 47.50
C GLN A 116 -35.09 -17.54 46.97
N ASN A 117 -34.51 -18.74 46.88
CA ASN A 117 -33.13 -18.89 46.44
C ASN A 117 -33.04 -19.58 45.10
N ILE A 118 -32.72 -18.80 44.09
CA ILE A 118 -32.14 -19.28 42.82
C ILE A 118 -30.94 -18.44 42.48
N ALA A 119 -29.83 -19.07 42.19
CA ALA A 119 -28.55 -18.45 41.85
C ALA A 119 -27.74 -19.40 40.98
N THR A 120 -26.62 -18.97 40.51
CA THR A 120 -25.67 -19.80 39.74
C THR A 120 -24.27 -19.71 40.34
N ASN A 121 -23.48 -20.72 40.08
CA ASN A 121 -22.07 -20.74 40.38
C ASN A 121 -21.29 -21.29 39.13
N PRO A 122 -20.52 -20.44 38.43
CA PRO A 122 -20.31 -19.00 38.70
C PRO A 122 -21.54 -18.14 38.45
N THR A 123 -21.54 -16.89 38.91
CA THR A 123 -22.66 -15.95 38.78
C THR A 123 -22.79 -15.30 37.42
N GLU A 124 -21.71 -15.37 36.63
CA GLU A 124 -21.68 -14.97 35.20
C GLU A 124 -20.77 -15.93 34.44
N LEU A 125 -20.94 -16.04 33.14
CA LEU A 125 -20.05 -16.78 32.25
C LEU A 125 -19.30 -15.81 31.34
N SER A 126 -17.97 -15.98 31.26
CA SER A 126 -17.11 -15.19 30.35
C SER A 126 -16.36 -16.13 29.44
N PHE A 127 -16.76 -16.16 28.18
CA PHE A 127 -16.17 -16.98 27.14
C PHE A 127 -15.01 -16.28 26.44
N VAL A 128 -14.04 -17.05 25.98
CA VAL A 128 -13.02 -16.54 25.05
C VAL A 128 -13.62 -16.30 23.67
N GLY A 129 -13.00 -15.45 22.86
CA GLY A 129 -13.50 -15.08 21.53
C GLY A 129 -13.57 -16.25 20.55
N GLU A 130 -12.67 -17.22 20.67
CA GLU A 130 -12.59 -18.41 19.82
C GLU A 130 -13.73 -19.41 20.02
N GLY A 131 -14.50 -19.23 21.12
CA GLY A 131 -15.57 -20.14 21.52
C GLY A 131 -15.06 -21.30 22.35
N GLU A 132 -15.87 -21.73 23.29
CA GLU A 132 -15.61 -22.84 24.18
C GLU A 132 -16.91 -23.33 24.82
N ALA A 133 -16.81 -24.38 25.63
CA ALA A 133 -17.93 -24.84 26.45
C ALA A 133 -17.61 -24.59 27.93
N LEU A 134 -18.51 -23.83 28.62
CA LEU A 134 -18.40 -23.53 30.05
C LEU A 134 -19.60 -24.08 30.78
N LYS A 135 -19.36 -24.50 32.02
CA LYS A 135 -20.38 -25.04 32.88
C LYS A 135 -20.78 -24.05 33.95
N VAL A 136 -22.06 -24.06 34.28
CA VAL A 136 -22.62 -23.32 35.39
C VAL A 136 -23.53 -24.24 36.18
N LYS A 137 -23.34 -24.27 37.49
CA LYS A 137 -24.19 -25.04 38.40
C LYS A 137 -25.35 -24.17 38.86
N VAL A 138 -26.58 -24.64 38.78
CA VAL A 138 -27.76 -23.95 39.30
C VAL A 138 -27.98 -24.29 40.76
N LEU A 139 -27.83 -23.28 41.61
CA LEU A 139 -28.04 -23.37 43.01
C LEU A 139 -29.52 -23.06 43.31
N SER A 140 -30.31 -24.08 43.43
CA SER A 140 -31.76 -23.97 43.67
C SER A 140 -32.29 -25.08 44.60
N ALA A 141 -33.39 -24.84 45.29
CA ALA A 141 -34.03 -25.84 46.13
C ALA A 141 -35.12 -26.63 45.41
N ARG A 142 -35.48 -26.23 44.20
CA ARG A 142 -36.55 -26.82 43.37
C ARG A 142 -36.08 -26.94 41.91
N ASN A 143 -36.86 -27.68 41.12
CA ASN A 143 -36.67 -27.71 39.68
C ASN A 143 -36.78 -26.30 39.11
N TRP A 144 -36.09 -26.07 38.05
CA TRP A 144 -35.97 -24.78 37.36
C TRP A 144 -36.14 -24.94 35.86
N THR A 145 -36.47 -23.85 35.17
CA THR A 145 -36.47 -23.73 33.72
C THR A 145 -35.60 -22.57 33.32
N LEU A 146 -34.93 -22.71 32.18
CA LEU A 146 -34.07 -21.68 31.55
C LEU A 146 -34.81 -21.10 30.36
N THR A 147 -34.92 -19.78 30.31
CA THR A 147 -35.44 -19.03 29.15
C THR A 147 -34.38 -18.06 28.65
N GLY A 148 -34.54 -17.58 27.44
CA GLY A 148 -33.60 -16.76 26.72
C GLY A 148 -33.14 -17.46 25.45
N GLU A 149 -32.78 -16.66 24.47
CA GLU A 149 -32.26 -17.14 23.17
C GLU A 149 -31.04 -16.32 22.77
N SER A 150 -30.11 -16.98 22.11
CA SER A 150 -28.96 -16.38 21.54
C SER A 150 -28.54 -17.17 20.29
N ASP A 151 -28.11 -16.49 19.28
CA ASP A 151 -27.61 -17.07 18.04
C ASP A 151 -26.14 -17.59 18.14
N TRP A 152 -25.46 -17.25 19.22
CA TRP A 152 -24.02 -17.56 19.38
C TRP A 152 -23.70 -18.42 20.60
N VAL A 153 -24.60 -18.54 21.59
CA VAL A 153 -24.38 -19.41 22.75
C VAL A 153 -25.63 -20.25 23.02
N THR A 154 -25.43 -21.54 23.21
CA THR A 154 -26.52 -22.51 23.41
C THR A 154 -26.31 -23.32 24.66
N PRO A 155 -27.32 -23.46 25.51
CA PRO A 155 -27.32 -24.38 26.65
C PRO A 155 -27.60 -25.80 26.17
N ASP A 156 -27.03 -26.79 26.84
CA ASP A 156 -27.33 -28.22 26.62
C ASP A 156 -28.68 -28.67 27.20
N ILE A 157 -29.14 -28.03 28.28
CA ILE A 157 -30.44 -28.26 28.89
C ILE A 157 -31.16 -26.95 29.16
N LYS A 158 -32.50 -26.97 29.12
CA LYS A 158 -33.36 -25.81 29.42
C LYS A 158 -34.25 -26.02 30.65
N GLU A 159 -34.14 -27.13 31.32
CA GLU A 159 -34.79 -27.46 32.59
C GLU A 159 -33.93 -28.42 33.38
N GLY A 160 -34.02 -28.37 34.69
CA GLY A 160 -33.20 -29.21 35.54
C GLY A 160 -33.76 -29.35 36.97
N ALA A 161 -33.22 -30.34 37.67
CA ALA A 161 -33.43 -30.56 39.10
C ALA A 161 -32.50 -29.61 39.93
N PRO A 162 -32.71 -29.53 41.23
CA PRO A 162 -31.76 -28.84 42.13
C PRO A 162 -30.32 -29.29 41.87
N GLU A 163 -29.38 -28.33 41.92
CA GLU A 163 -27.96 -28.58 41.76
C GLU A 163 -27.48 -29.08 40.37
N ALA A 164 -28.36 -29.12 39.37
CA ALA A 164 -28.00 -29.52 38.04
C ALA A 164 -27.03 -28.53 37.41
N GLU A 165 -26.15 -29.05 36.56
CA GLU A 165 -25.21 -28.24 35.75
C GLU A 165 -25.77 -27.99 34.36
N ILE A 166 -25.60 -26.78 33.86
CA ILE A 166 -25.86 -26.42 32.48
C ILE A 166 -24.52 -26.23 31.81
N THR A 167 -24.33 -26.83 30.63
CA THR A 167 -23.18 -26.56 29.78
C THR A 167 -23.59 -25.58 28.67
N PHE A 168 -23.06 -24.38 28.70
CA PHE A 168 -23.24 -23.43 27.62
C PHE A 168 -22.07 -23.59 26.62
N THR A 169 -22.40 -23.76 25.35
CA THR A 169 -21.42 -23.82 24.26
C THR A 169 -21.51 -22.55 23.43
N ALA A 170 -20.45 -21.77 23.41
CA ALA A 170 -20.36 -20.56 22.62
C ALA A 170 -19.64 -20.84 21.30
N ALA A 171 -20.24 -20.38 20.19
CA ALA A 171 -19.59 -20.33 18.89
C ALA A 171 -18.50 -19.24 18.86
N MET A 172 -17.56 -19.33 17.93
CA MET A 172 -16.56 -18.28 17.71
C MET A 172 -17.23 -16.91 17.50
N ASN A 173 -16.73 -15.91 18.17
CA ASN A 173 -17.10 -14.52 17.91
C ASN A 173 -16.33 -14.04 16.68
N GLU A 174 -17.03 -13.80 15.57
CA GLU A 174 -16.40 -13.31 14.33
C GLU A 174 -16.14 -11.79 14.35
N SER A 175 -16.22 -11.16 15.52
CA SER A 175 -15.97 -9.72 15.72
C SER A 175 -14.87 -9.50 16.76
N LEU A 176 -14.13 -8.41 16.61
CA LEU A 176 -13.18 -7.93 17.63
C LEU A 176 -13.87 -7.35 18.87
N LYS A 177 -15.18 -7.14 18.84
CA LYS A 177 -15.96 -6.58 19.95
C LYS A 177 -16.55 -7.67 20.83
N GLU A 178 -16.54 -7.42 22.12
CA GLU A 178 -17.28 -8.22 23.09
C GLU A 178 -18.77 -8.25 22.72
N ARG A 179 -19.39 -9.40 22.93
CA ARG A 179 -20.84 -9.57 22.85
C ARG A 179 -21.39 -10.17 24.14
N SER A 180 -22.66 -9.94 24.41
CA SER A 180 -23.32 -10.42 25.64
C SER A 180 -24.68 -10.98 25.33
N ALA A 181 -25.12 -11.91 26.17
CA ALA A 181 -26.47 -12.47 26.20
C ALA A 181 -26.92 -12.58 27.62
N GLU A 182 -28.20 -12.59 27.83
CA GLU A 182 -28.84 -12.78 29.13
C GLU A 182 -29.81 -13.95 29.05
N PHE A 183 -29.69 -14.87 29.98
CA PHE A 183 -30.65 -15.96 30.18
C PHE A 183 -31.33 -15.80 31.54
N GLU A 184 -32.62 -16.23 31.64
CA GLU A 184 -33.34 -16.15 32.87
C GLU A 184 -33.67 -17.57 33.38
N LEU A 185 -33.26 -17.82 34.62
CA LEU A 185 -33.60 -19.03 35.33
C LEU A 185 -34.85 -18.77 36.17
N HIS A 186 -35.90 -19.53 35.91
CA HIS A 186 -37.20 -19.46 36.61
C HIS A 186 -37.34 -20.67 37.51
N LEU A 187 -37.61 -20.42 38.79
CA LEU A 187 -37.85 -21.48 39.75
C LEU A 187 -39.30 -22.03 39.59
N PHE A 188 -39.45 -23.33 39.58
CA PHE A 188 -40.75 -23.97 39.39
C PHE A 188 -41.75 -23.55 40.50
N ASN A 189 -42.96 -23.09 40.09
CA ASN A 189 -44.00 -22.53 40.95
C ASN A 189 -43.51 -21.34 41.83
N SER A 190 -42.66 -20.50 41.32
CA SER A 190 -42.20 -19.29 41.98
C SER A 190 -42.21 -18.11 40.99
N THR A 191 -42.29 -16.90 41.53
CA THR A 191 -42.10 -15.66 40.74
C THR A 191 -40.60 -15.21 40.71
N ASN A 192 -39.73 -15.96 41.37
CA ASN A 192 -38.32 -15.61 41.46
C ASN A 192 -37.62 -15.98 40.17
N VAL A 193 -36.92 -15.00 39.62
CA VAL A 193 -36.12 -15.10 38.37
C VAL A 193 -34.70 -14.69 38.68
N TYR A 194 -33.77 -15.50 38.23
CA TYR A 194 -32.31 -15.15 38.27
C TYR A 194 -31.82 -14.89 36.87
N LYS A 195 -31.17 -13.75 36.66
CA LYS A 195 -30.60 -13.36 35.41
C LYS A 195 -29.14 -13.79 35.37
N LEU A 196 -28.83 -14.70 34.45
CA LEU A 196 -27.49 -15.15 34.17
C LEU A 196 -26.93 -14.33 33.02
N ALA A 197 -25.96 -13.48 33.32
CA ALA A 197 -25.23 -12.72 32.31
C ALA A 197 -24.15 -13.61 31.68
N ILE A 198 -24.13 -13.61 30.36
CA ILE A 198 -23.11 -14.32 29.56
C ILE A 198 -22.39 -13.30 28.69
N LYS A 199 -21.08 -13.30 28.75
CA LYS A 199 -20.23 -12.43 27.95
C LYS A 199 -19.30 -13.29 27.13
N GLN A 200 -18.96 -12.83 25.95
CA GLN A 200 -17.88 -13.40 25.15
C GLN A 200 -16.96 -12.30 24.65
N ALA A 201 -15.69 -12.45 24.93
CA ALA A 201 -14.67 -11.55 24.40
C ALA A 201 -14.72 -11.46 22.87
N GLY A 202 -14.22 -10.40 22.29
CA GLY A 202 -13.93 -10.36 20.86
C GLY A 202 -12.93 -11.46 20.48
N ALA A 203 -13.01 -11.96 19.26
CA ALA A 203 -12.00 -12.90 18.75
C ALA A 203 -10.62 -12.24 18.76
N LYS A 204 -9.59 -13.03 18.90
CA LYS A 204 -8.22 -12.58 18.60
C LYS A 204 -8.14 -12.22 17.12
N PRO A 205 -7.56 -11.09 16.73
CA PRO A 205 -7.43 -10.70 15.34
C PRO A 205 -6.89 -11.82 14.44
N VAL A 206 -5.86 -12.54 14.90
CA VAL A 206 -5.25 -13.65 14.15
C VAL A 206 -6.23 -14.80 13.86
N SER A 207 -7.23 -15.02 14.72
CA SER A 207 -8.25 -16.06 14.53
C SER A 207 -9.24 -15.74 13.41
N LEU A 208 -9.36 -14.47 13.03
CA LEU A 208 -10.22 -14.00 11.95
C LEU A 208 -9.61 -14.20 10.58
N ILE A 209 -8.29 -14.38 10.48
CA ILE A 209 -7.63 -14.75 9.23
C ILE A 209 -7.81 -16.26 9.00
N LYS A 210 -8.64 -16.60 8.01
CA LYS A 210 -9.14 -17.98 7.82
C LYS A 210 -8.12 -18.89 7.13
N ASP A 211 -7.40 -18.37 6.13
CA ASP A 211 -6.42 -19.17 5.38
C ASP A 211 -5.10 -19.28 6.15
N PRO A 212 -4.55 -20.49 6.34
CA PRO A 212 -3.34 -20.71 7.14
C PRO A 212 -2.07 -20.10 6.51
N ASN A 213 -1.95 -20.10 5.18
CA ASN A 213 -0.79 -19.54 4.49
C ASN A 213 -0.87 -18.01 4.51
N PHE A 214 -2.05 -17.45 4.25
CA PHE A 214 -2.27 -16.00 4.38
C PHE A 214 -2.05 -15.52 5.82
N LYS A 215 -2.51 -16.31 6.81
CA LYS A 215 -2.23 -16.04 8.23
C LYS A 215 -0.73 -16.00 8.55
N ALA A 216 0.01 -16.99 8.08
CA ALA A 216 1.47 -17.06 8.28
C ALA A 216 2.17 -15.85 7.63
N PHE A 217 1.75 -15.48 6.41
CA PHE A 217 2.25 -14.29 5.71
C PHE A 217 1.98 -13.01 6.51
N MET A 218 0.74 -12.82 6.98
CA MET A 218 0.35 -11.62 7.74
C MET A 218 1.10 -11.52 9.07
N LEU A 219 1.28 -12.63 9.78
CA LEU A 219 2.09 -12.66 11.01
C LEU A 219 3.55 -12.28 10.70
N ALA A 220 4.13 -12.82 9.64
CA ALA A 220 5.50 -12.44 9.25
C ALA A 220 5.65 -10.96 8.90
N ALA A 221 4.62 -10.35 8.31
CA ALA A 221 4.64 -8.97 7.85
C ALA A 221 4.29 -7.93 8.93
N PHE A 222 3.33 -8.23 9.82
CA PHE A 222 2.72 -7.25 10.71
C PHE A 222 2.85 -7.55 12.21
N ASP A 223 3.05 -8.80 12.65
CA ASP A 223 3.31 -9.14 14.04
C ASP A 223 4.76 -8.75 14.41
N LYS A 224 4.91 -7.52 14.90
CA LYS A 224 6.22 -6.94 15.23
C LYS A 224 6.75 -7.42 16.57
N ASN A 225 5.86 -7.66 17.52
CA ASN A 225 6.20 -8.10 18.87
C ASN A 225 6.41 -9.62 18.97
N LYS A 226 5.98 -10.37 17.91
CA LYS A 226 6.08 -11.84 17.77
C LYS A 226 5.33 -12.61 18.85
N ASP A 227 4.18 -12.10 19.27
CA ASP A 227 3.31 -12.78 20.24
C ASP A 227 2.32 -13.75 19.57
N GLY A 228 2.25 -13.75 18.24
CA GLY A 228 1.40 -14.62 17.44
C GLY A 228 -0.03 -14.10 17.28
N ASP A 229 -0.28 -12.81 17.54
CA ASP A 229 -1.55 -12.13 17.33
C ASP A 229 -1.30 -10.73 16.73
N PHE A 230 -2.32 -9.91 16.60
CA PHE A 230 -2.21 -8.54 16.12
C PHE A 230 -2.80 -7.56 17.12
N SER A 231 -1.97 -6.71 17.67
CA SER A 231 -2.39 -5.55 18.46
C SER A 231 -3.11 -4.50 17.60
N ALA A 232 -3.80 -3.56 18.23
CA ALA A 232 -4.44 -2.43 17.54
C ALA A 232 -3.42 -1.58 16.74
N ASP A 233 -2.21 -1.40 17.26
CA ASP A 233 -1.14 -0.64 16.58
C ASP A 233 -0.60 -1.38 15.35
N GLU A 234 -0.50 -2.71 15.41
CA GLU A 234 -0.06 -3.55 14.30
C GLU A 234 -1.11 -3.60 13.20
N MET A 235 -2.39 -3.74 13.54
CA MET A 235 -3.49 -3.64 12.58
C MET A 235 -3.62 -2.24 11.95
N ALA A 236 -3.29 -1.19 12.70
CA ALA A 236 -3.27 0.18 12.21
C ALA A 236 -2.02 0.53 11.40
N ALA A 237 -1.03 -0.37 11.32
CA ALA A 237 0.19 -0.12 10.57
C ALA A 237 -0.09 0.07 9.08
N SER A 238 0.59 1.06 8.47
CA SER A 238 0.62 1.23 7.02
C SER A 238 1.61 0.26 6.40
N GLY A 239 1.29 -0.31 5.24
CA GLY A 239 2.16 -1.24 4.56
C GLY A 239 1.62 -1.75 3.24
N ALA A 240 2.36 -2.68 2.65
CA ALA A 240 1.98 -3.39 1.44
C ALA A 240 1.75 -4.87 1.74
N ILE A 241 0.75 -5.45 1.10
CA ILE A 241 0.56 -6.89 1.01
C ILE A 241 0.93 -7.30 -0.41
N GLU A 242 2.04 -8.04 -0.55
CA GLU A 242 2.51 -8.57 -1.82
C GLU A 242 2.60 -10.10 -1.69
N TYR A 243 1.47 -10.76 -1.93
CA TYR A 243 1.32 -12.20 -1.79
C TYR A 243 1.65 -12.90 -3.13
N ASP A 244 2.60 -13.84 -3.07
CA ASP A 244 3.04 -14.62 -4.23
C ASP A 244 2.96 -16.10 -3.89
N GLU A 245 2.08 -16.85 -4.55
CA GLU A 245 1.87 -18.28 -4.24
C GLU A 245 3.11 -19.17 -4.45
N ASP A 246 4.06 -18.75 -5.26
CA ASP A 246 5.34 -19.48 -5.42
C ASP A 246 6.18 -19.43 -4.13
N ASN A 247 6.09 -18.34 -3.38
CA ASN A 247 6.89 -18.10 -2.19
C ASN A 247 6.10 -18.30 -0.90
N ASP A 248 4.81 -17.94 -0.89
CA ASP A 248 3.96 -17.82 0.30
C ASP A 248 2.98 -18.99 0.45
N GLY A 249 2.89 -19.86 -0.58
CA GLY A 249 1.99 -21.02 -0.63
C GLY A 249 0.60 -20.67 -1.17
N SER A 250 -0.15 -21.71 -1.58
CA SER A 250 -1.49 -21.50 -2.17
C SER A 250 -2.47 -21.00 -1.13
N VAL A 251 -3.26 -19.98 -1.51
CA VAL A 251 -4.28 -19.34 -0.69
C VAL A 251 -5.69 -19.68 -1.19
N THR A 252 -6.64 -19.74 -0.27
CA THR A 252 -8.05 -19.99 -0.56
C THR A 252 -8.94 -18.76 -0.36
N THR A 253 -8.54 -17.85 0.51
CA THR A 253 -9.25 -16.61 0.81
C THR A 253 -8.33 -15.58 1.46
N PHE A 254 -8.58 -14.30 1.21
CA PHE A 254 -7.96 -13.17 1.90
C PHE A 254 -8.82 -12.62 3.05
N ALA A 255 -9.83 -13.36 3.51
CA ALA A 255 -10.63 -12.97 4.67
C ALA A 255 -9.75 -12.72 5.90
N GLY A 256 -9.93 -11.59 6.55
CA GLY A 256 -9.07 -11.05 7.61
C GLY A 256 -8.22 -9.85 7.15
N ILE A 257 -8.14 -9.59 5.83
CA ILE A 257 -7.44 -8.41 5.30
C ILE A 257 -8.09 -7.09 5.75
N GLU A 258 -9.40 -7.11 5.99
CA GLU A 258 -10.19 -5.97 6.48
C GLU A 258 -9.75 -5.47 7.86
N LEU A 259 -8.99 -6.26 8.61
CA LEU A 259 -8.40 -5.89 9.89
C LEU A 259 -7.26 -4.87 9.74
N PHE A 260 -6.73 -4.71 8.53
CA PHE A 260 -5.60 -3.83 8.21
C PHE A 260 -6.01 -2.66 7.30
N PRO A 261 -6.80 -1.69 7.81
CA PRO A 261 -7.43 -0.65 6.98
C PRO A 261 -6.44 0.33 6.33
N ASN A 262 -5.20 0.40 6.84
CA ASN A 262 -4.18 1.36 6.42
C ASN A 262 -3.15 0.77 5.44
N ILE A 263 -3.36 -0.43 4.92
CA ILE A 263 -2.53 -0.93 3.82
C ILE A 263 -2.73 -0.05 2.59
N THR A 264 -1.62 0.24 1.90
CA THR A 264 -1.60 1.14 0.73
C THR A 264 -1.50 0.40 -0.58
N LYS A 265 -1.03 -0.84 -0.56
CA LYS A 265 -0.87 -1.71 -1.74
C LYS A 265 -1.35 -3.12 -1.43
N PHE A 266 -2.10 -3.68 -2.37
CA PHE A 266 -2.44 -5.10 -2.41
C PHE A 266 -1.98 -5.69 -3.74
N LYS A 267 -1.12 -6.71 -3.68
CA LYS A 267 -0.67 -7.48 -4.84
C LYS A 267 -0.89 -8.95 -4.58
N TYR A 268 -1.53 -9.63 -5.53
CA TYR A 268 -1.71 -11.07 -5.52
C TYR A 268 -1.30 -11.66 -6.88
N THR A 269 -0.38 -12.60 -6.85
CA THR A 269 0.18 -13.23 -8.06
C THR A 269 0.23 -14.74 -7.89
N THR A 270 -0.13 -15.48 -8.95
CA THR A 270 0.05 -16.93 -9.01
C THR A 270 1.04 -17.32 -10.12
N PRO A 271 1.68 -18.51 -10.04
CA PRO A 271 2.57 -18.99 -11.08
C PRO A 271 1.89 -19.06 -12.45
N TYR A 272 2.57 -18.60 -13.49
CA TYR A 272 2.01 -18.60 -14.86
C TYR A 272 1.76 -20.00 -15.41
N SER A 273 2.51 -21.02 -14.95
CA SER A 273 2.50 -22.37 -15.51
C SER A 273 1.52 -23.32 -14.83
N ASP A 274 1.03 -23.02 -13.63
CA ASP A 274 0.20 -23.95 -12.86
C ASP A 274 -0.74 -23.19 -11.91
N ILE A 275 -1.80 -22.60 -12.47
CA ILE A 275 -2.78 -21.80 -11.69
C ILE A 275 -3.51 -22.74 -10.72
N LYS A 276 -2.99 -22.88 -9.51
CA LYS A 276 -3.58 -23.64 -8.39
C LYS A 276 -4.55 -22.81 -7.56
N SER A 277 -4.57 -21.49 -7.76
CA SER A 277 -5.42 -20.58 -7.02
C SER A 277 -6.87 -21.04 -6.97
N THR A 278 -7.43 -21.06 -5.78
CA THR A 278 -8.85 -21.30 -5.52
C THR A 278 -9.60 -20.06 -5.05
N VAL A 279 -8.91 -18.92 -4.97
CA VAL A 279 -9.52 -17.62 -4.63
C VAL A 279 -10.43 -17.19 -5.77
N GLU A 280 -11.73 -17.11 -5.49
CA GLU A 280 -12.74 -16.65 -6.45
C GLU A 280 -13.14 -15.18 -6.21
N ASP A 281 -13.11 -14.75 -4.94
CA ASP A 281 -13.58 -13.43 -4.53
C ASP A 281 -12.55 -12.73 -3.63
N ILE A 282 -12.32 -11.44 -3.90
CA ILE A 282 -11.45 -10.58 -3.10
C ILE A 282 -12.25 -9.36 -2.66
N ASP A 283 -12.47 -9.19 -1.35
CA ASP A 283 -13.10 -8.00 -0.79
C ASP A 283 -12.07 -7.08 -0.13
N LEU A 284 -11.84 -5.93 -0.76
CA LEU A 284 -10.93 -4.89 -0.28
C LEU A 284 -11.68 -3.66 0.24
N SER A 285 -13.00 -3.71 0.31
CA SER A 285 -13.86 -2.55 0.58
C SER A 285 -13.60 -1.86 1.93
N ASN A 286 -12.94 -2.52 2.86
CA ASN A 286 -12.58 -1.97 4.17
C ASN A 286 -11.15 -1.37 4.21
N ASN A 287 -10.31 -1.62 3.22
CA ASN A 287 -8.91 -1.17 3.17
C ASN A 287 -8.81 0.22 2.51
N LYS A 288 -9.33 1.26 3.20
CA LYS A 288 -9.58 2.60 2.64
C LYS A 288 -8.33 3.38 2.23
N ALA A 289 -7.16 2.99 2.70
CA ALA A 289 -5.89 3.62 2.35
C ALA A 289 -5.24 3.05 1.08
N LEU A 290 -5.85 2.04 0.44
CA LEU A 290 -5.30 1.44 -0.78
C LEU A 290 -5.21 2.46 -1.91
N THR A 291 -4.01 2.55 -2.48
CA THR A 291 -3.69 3.32 -3.68
C THR A 291 -3.43 2.43 -4.88
N THR A 292 -2.99 1.19 -4.64
CA THR A 292 -2.61 0.22 -5.68
C THR A 292 -3.22 -1.15 -5.41
N VAL A 293 -3.90 -1.72 -6.41
CA VAL A 293 -4.40 -3.11 -6.39
C VAL A 293 -3.92 -3.83 -7.64
N GLN A 294 -3.21 -4.93 -7.44
CA GLN A 294 -2.66 -5.76 -8.53
C GLN A 294 -3.03 -7.23 -8.29
N VAL A 295 -3.75 -7.82 -9.23
CA VAL A 295 -4.11 -9.25 -9.24
C VAL A 295 -3.65 -9.82 -10.58
N SER A 296 -2.89 -10.91 -10.57
CA SER A 296 -2.28 -11.40 -11.81
C SER A 296 -2.27 -12.92 -11.90
N ASN A 297 -2.68 -13.43 -13.07
CA ASN A 297 -2.69 -14.85 -13.44
C ASN A 297 -3.56 -15.73 -12.51
N CYS A 298 -4.63 -15.17 -11.94
CA CYS A 298 -5.50 -15.82 -10.98
C CYS A 298 -6.80 -16.30 -11.61
N LYS A 299 -7.66 -16.94 -10.82
CA LYS A 299 -9.04 -17.33 -11.20
C LYS A 299 -10.10 -16.49 -10.50
N VAL A 300 -9.71 -15.30 -10.09
CA VAL A 300 -10.59 -14.38 -9.36
C VAL A 300 -11.75 -13.97 -10.25
N LYS A 301 -12.98 -14.12 -9.73
CA LYS A 301 -14.23 -13.76 -10.42
C LYS A 301 -14.70 -12.37 -10.05
N THR A 302 -14.51 -11.98 -8.77
CA THR A 302 -14.92 -10.68 -8.26
C THR A 302 -13.82 -10.01 -7.43
N VAL A 303 -13.70 -8.69 -7.59
CA VAL A 303 -12.87 -7.83 -6.75
C VAL A 303 -13.74 -6.66 -6.31
N ASN A 304 -14.01 -6.57 -5.00
CA ASN A 304 -14.80 -5.50 -4.43
C ASN A 304 -13.91 -4.29 -4.07
N LEU A 305 -14.06 -3.22 -4.84
CA LEU A 305 -13.34 -1.95 -4.67
C LEU A 305 -14.22 -0.84 -4.06
N LYS A 306 -15.40 -1.17 -3.53
CA LYS A 306 -16.39 -0.19 -3.06
C LYS A 306 -15.82 0.71 -1.96
N GLY A 307 -15.91 2.03 -2.19
CA GLY A 307 -15.45 3.05 -1.25
C GLY A 307 -13.95 3.25 -1.18
N LEU A 308 -13.16 2.69 -2.12
CA LEU A 308 -11.71 2.91 -2.23
C LEU A 308 -11.40 4.18 -3.03
N ALA A 309 -11.58 5.35 -2.40
CA ALA A 309 -11.44 6.64 -3.08
C ALA A 309 -9.99 7.07 -3.34
N GLU A 310 -9.01 6.38 -2.74
CA GLU A 310 -7.59 6.71 -2.88
C GLU A 310 -6.87 5.92 -3.99
N ILE A 311 -7.57 5.02 -4.68
CA ILE A 311 -7.00 4.20 -5.76
C ILE A 311 -6.42 5.07 -6.88
N VAL A 312 -5.17 4.82 -7.20
CA VAL A 312 -4.39 5.45 -8.29
C VAL A 312 -4.04 4.44 -9.38
N GLU A 313 -3.77 3.18 -9.02
CA GLU A 313 -3.36 2.12 -9.93
C GLU A 313 -4.17 0.85 -9.71
N LEU A 314 -4.69 0.29 -10.81
CA LEU A 314 -5.36 -1.01 -10.86
C LEU A 314 -4.72 -1.90 -11.95
N SER A 315 -4.42 -3.15 -11.61
CA SER A 315 -3.85 -4.11 -12.56
C SER A 315 -4.46 -5.50 -12.39
N PHE A 316 -5.05 -6.06 -13.47
CA PHE A 316 -5.73 -7.36 -13.51
C PHE A 316 -5.29 -8.17 -14.74
N ASN A 317 -4.01 -8.57 -14.73
CA ASN A 317 -3.38 -9.17 -15.92
C ASN A 317 -3.49 -10.70 -15.92
N GLY A 318 -4.01 -11.28 -17.00
CA GLY A 318 -4.16 -12.72 -17.11
C GLY A 318 -5.33 -13.33 -16.31
N ASP A 319 -6.18 -12.49 -15.71
CA ASP A 319 -7.31 -12.93 -14.88
C ASP A 319 -8.53 -13.24 -15.72
N THR A 320 -8.52 -14.40 -16.36
CA THR A 320 -9.52 -14.79 -17.37
C THR A 320 -10.94 -15.02 -16.82
N ALA A 321 -11.09 -15.16 -15.50
CA ALA A 321 -12.37 -15.35 -14.83
C ALA A 321 -13.01 -14.03 -14.37
N LEU A 322 -12.29 -12.91 -14.37
CA LEU A 322 -12.81 -11.59 -14.02
C LEU A 322 -13.56 -10.98 -15.21
N HIS A 323 -14.90 -11.00 -15.16
CA HIS A 323 -15.75 -10.53 -16.26
C HIS A 323 -16.19 -9.08 -16.15
N ALA A 324 -16.24 -8.54 -14.95
CA ALA A 324 -16.64 -7.15 -14.70
C ALA A 324 -15.90 -6.56 -13.49
N LEU A 325 -15.75 -5.23 -13.49
CA LEU A 325 -15.14 -4.49 -12.40
C LEU A 325 -15.88 -3.14 -12.21
N ASP A 326 -16.25 -2.83 -10.98
CA ASP A 326 -16.89 -1.57 -10.64
C ASP A 326 -15.84 -0.50 -10.29
N LEU A 327 -15.70 0.53 -11.12
CA LEU A 327 -14.80 1.67 -10.92
C LEU A 327 -15.47 2.87 -10.22
N SER A 328 -16.72 2.76 -9.78
CA SER A 328 -17.52 3.88 -9.23
C SER A 328 -16.87 4.61 -8.05
N SER A 329 -15.98 3.94 -7.32
CA SER A 329 -15.22 4.52 -6.20
C SER A 329 -13.83 5.05 -6.59
N CYS A 330 -13.38 4.85 -7.84
CA CYS A 330 -11.97 5.05 -8.24
C CYS A 330 -11.73 6.40 -8.95
N ALA A 331 -12.29 7.50 -8.44
CA ALA A 331 -12.19 8.81 -9.09
C ALA A 331 -10.76 9.38 -9.20
N LYS A 332 -9.80 8.84 -8.45
CA LYS A 332 -8.37 9.21 -8.51
C LYS A 332 -7.54 8.30 -9.42
N LEU A 333 -8.16 7.28 -10.02
CA LEU A 333 -7.47 6.30 -10.85
C LEU A 333 -6.74 6.98 -12.00
N LYS A 334 -5.44 6.72 -12.10
CA LYS A 334 -4.55 7.22 -13.17
C LYS A 334 -4.10 6.12 -14.11
N GLU A 335 -3.92 4.92 -13.60
CA GLU A 335 -3.39 3.83 -14.37
C GLU A 335 -4.25 2.57 -14.23
N PHE A 336 -4.73 2.06 -15.36
CA PHE A 336 -5.52 0.84 -15.45
C PHE A 336 -4.87 -0.15 -16.40
N ARG A 337 -4.58 -1.36 -15.91
CA ARG A 337 -4.01 -2.46 -16.69
C ARG A 337 -4.86 -3.72 -16.54
N ALA A 338 -5.26 -4.31 -17.66
CA ALA A 338 -6.05 -5.53 -17.66
C ALA A 338 -5.81 -6.35 -18.95
N TYR A 339 -4.54 -6.55 -19.32
CA TYR A 339 -4.25 -7.32 -20.53
C TYR A 339 -4.50 -8.81 -20.34
N ASN A 340 -5.05 -9.45 -21.40
CA ASN A 340 -5.40 -10.88 -21.43
C ASN A 340 -6.34 -11.29 -20.28
N SER A 341 -7.20 -10.38 -19.84
CA SER A 341 -8.20 -10.64 -18.80
C SER A 341 -9.57 -11.01 -19.40
N GLY A 342 -10.47 -11.52 -18.56
CA GLY A 342 -11.82 -11.92 -18.95
C GLY A 342 -12.82 -10.77 -19.08
N LEU A 343 -12.42 -9.52 -18.83
CA LEU A 343 -13.31 -8.35 -18.76
C LEU A 343 -14.14 -8.18 -20.05
N GLU A 344 -15.47 -8.14 -19.88
CA GLU A 344 -16.47 -7.99 -20.94
C GLU A 344 -17.11 -6.58 -20.94
N ALA A 345 -17.11 -5.91 -19.79
CA ALA A 345 -17.62 -4.54 -19.63
C ALA A 345 -16.78 -3.73 -18.64
N LEU A 346 -16.59 -2.43 -18.93
CA LEU A 346 -15.87 -1.51 -18.06
C LEU A 346 -16.33 -0.05 -18.34
N ASP A 347 -16.67 0.70 -17.30
CA ASP A 347 -17.12 2.09 -17.39
C ASP A 347 -16.01 3.06 -16.94
N PHE A 348 -15.24 3.58 -17.89
CA PHE A 348 -14.17 4.55 -17.64
C PHE A 348 -14.67 5.95 -17.24
N SER A 349 -15.97 6.26 -17.41
CA SER A 349 -16.52 7.55 -16.98
C SER A 349 -16.38 7.81 -15.48
N LYS A 350 -16.17 6.74 -14.70
CA LYS A 350 -15.96 6.81 -13.25
C LYS A 350 -14.52 7.14 -12.85
N ALA A 351 -13.60 7.17 -13.81
CA ALA A 351 -12.18 7.42 -13.61
C ALA A 351 -11.68 8.67 -14.39
N PRO A 352 -12.17 9.88 -14.08
CA PRO A 352 -11.89 11.08 -14.89
C PRO A 352 -10.42 11.52 -14.89
N LYS A 353 -9.59 10.97 -14.01
CA LYS A 353 -8.14 11.25 -13.92
C LYS A 353 -7.28 10.20 -14.61
N LEU A 354 -7.90 9.27 -15.35
CA LEU A 354 -7.18 8.21 -16.04
C LEU A 354 -6.16 8.80 -17.04
N GLU A 355 -4.92 8.40 -16.90
CA GLU A 355 -3.79 8.80 -17.73
C GLU A 355 -3.33 7.65 -18.66
N VAL A 356 -3.42 6.40 -18.17
CA VAL A 356 -2.92 5.21 -18.87
C VAL A 356 -3.96 4.09 -18.82
N ALA A 357 -4.33 3.54 -19.98
CA ALA A 357 -5.17 2.37 -20.11
C ALA A 357 -4.50 1.28 -20.97
N THR A 358 -4.20 0.14 -20.36
CA THR A 358 -3.68 -1.06 -21.06
C THR A 358 -4.69 -2.19 -20.93
N ILE A 359 -5.48 -2.41 -22.00
CA ILE A 359 -6.66 -3.30 -22.00
C ILE A 359 -6.68 -4.29 -23.17
N TYR A 360 -5.53 -4.51 -23.82
CA TYR A 360 -5.46 -5.42 -24.96
C TYR A 360 -5.70 -6.88 -24.55
N GLY A 361 -6.28 -7.66 -25.46
CA GLY A 361 -6.56 -9.08 -25.22
C GLY A 361 -7.70 -9.34 -24.23
N THR A 362 -8.46 -8.32 -23.82
CA THR A 362 -9.71 -8.46 -23.06
C THR A 362 -10.87 -8.92 -23.95
N LYS A 363 -12.07 -9.06 -23.37
CA LYS A 363 -13.30 -9.37 -24.10
C LYS A 363 -14.26 -8.18 -24.24
N LEU A 364 -13.76 -6.96 -24.00
CA LEU A 364 -14.57 -5.74 -24.12
C LEU A 364 -15.16 -5.61 -25.53
N GLU A 365 -16.44 -5.25 -25.61
CA GLU A 365 -17.10 -4.93 -26.87
C GLU A 365 -17.12 -3.43 -27.18
N ALA A 366 -16.98 -2.58 -26.17
CA ALA A 366 -16.97 -1.12 -26.31
C ALA A 366 -15.96 -0.48 -25.36
N ILE A 367 -15.33 0.60 -25.80
CA ILE A 367 -14.51 1.49 -24.99
C ILE A 367 -14.91 2.95 -25.25
N ASP A 368 -15.03 3.75 -24.19
CA ASP A 368 -15.33 5.16 -24.25
C ASP A 368 -14.44 5.95 -23.31
N PHE A 369 -13.54 6.78 -23.88
CA PHE A 369 -12.63 7.65 -23.13
C PHE A 369 -13.08 9.11 -23.16
N SER A 370 -14.29 9.44 -23.63
CA SER A 370 -14.78 10.82 -23.75
C SER A 370 -14.85 11.60 -22.42
N HIS A 371 -14.83 10.87 -21.29
CA HIS A 371 -14.82 11.43 -19.93
C HIS A 371 -13.43 11.41 -19.26
N ASN A 372 -12.38 11.06 -20.03
CA ASN A 372 -11.01 10.92 -19.50
C ASN A 372 -10.06 11.92 -20.21
N PRO A 373 -10.15 13.23 -19.96
CA PRO A 373 -9.37 14.24 -20.68
C PRO A 373 -7.87 14.19 -20.38
N GLU A 374 -7.48 13.48 -19.31
CA GLU A 374 -6.08 13.33 -18.93
C GLU A 374 -5.40 12.13 -19.61
N VAL A 375 -6.16 11.29 -20.32
CA VAL A 375 -5.60 10.08 -20.94
C VAL A 375 -4.53 10.43 -21.97
N SER A 376 -3.36 9.81 -21.81
CA SER A 376 -2.18 10.02 -22.66
C SER A 376 -1.72 8.76 -23.38
N TYR A 377 -2.10 7.60 -22.85
CA TYR A 377 -1.72 6.29 -23.39
C TYR A 377 -2.90 5.34 -23.36
N VAL A 378 -3.23 4.75 -24.52
CA VAL A 378 -4.23 3.68 -24.63
C VAL A 378 -3.67 2.54 -25.48
N ASN A 379 -3.73 1.32 -24.95
CA ASN A 379 -3.51 0.08 -25.69
C ASN A 379 -4.76 -0.80 -25.61
N ALA A 380 -5.52 -0.84 -26.69
CA ALA A 380 -6.83 -1.49 -26.83
C ALA A 380 -6.93 -2.34 -28.12
N ASP A 381 -5.94 -3.19 -28.38
CA ASP A 381 -6.07 -4.23 -29.42
C ASP A 381 -6.92 -5.40 -28.88
N ILE A 382 -8.22 -5.36 -29.18
CA ILE A 382 -9.23 -6.24 -28.58
C ILE A 382 -10.06 -6.92 -29.67
N LYS A 383 -9.94 -8.25 -29.79
CA LYS A 383 -10.62 -9.04 -30.84
C LYS A 383 -12.15 -8.89 -30.84
N THR A 384 -12.76 -8.65 -29.70
CA THR A 384 -14.21 -8.51 -29.53
C THR A 384 -14.72 -7.08 -29.67
N LEU A 385 -13.81 -6.10 -29.75
CA LEU A 385 -14.15 -4.68 -29.80
C LEU A 385 -15.01 -4.34 -31.03
N LYS A 386 -16.15 -3.68 -30.80
CA LYS A 386 -17.07 -3.19 -31.82
C LYS A 386 -17.02 -1.67 -31.95
N THR A 387 -16.89 -0.97 -30.81
CA THR A 387 -16.92 0.50 -30.80
C THR A 387 -15.81 1.09 -29.93
N ALA A 388 -15.20 2.20 -30.38
CA ALA A 388 -14.21 2.95 -29.64
C ALA A 388 -14.46 4.47 -29.78
N ILE A 389 -14.41 5.20 -28.66
CA ILE A 389 -14.65 6.66 -28.61
C ILE A 389 -13.47 7.35 -27.96
N PHE A 390 -12.88 8.32 -28.69
CA PHE A 390 -11.74 9.14 -28.28
C PHE A 390 -12.04 10.62 -28.40
N LYS A 391 -13.13 11.10 -27.77
CA LYS A 391 -13.52 12.51 -27.77
C LYS A 391 -12.94 13.25 -26.57
N ASN A 392 -12.48 14.48 -26.76
CA ASN A 392 -11.89 15.32 -25.70
C ASN A 392 -10.57 14.74 -25.11
N ASN A 393 -9.86 13.91 -25.89
CA ASN A 393 -8.60 13.30 -25.45
C ASN A 393 -7.40 14.05 -26.04
N ASP A 394 -7.34 15.37 -25.81
CA ASP A 394 -6.32 16.25 -26.38
C ASP A 394 -4.89 15.93 -25.93
N LYS A 395 -4.75 15.14 -24.86
CA LYS A 395 -3.45 14.68 -24.30
C LYS A 395 -3.03 13.30 -24.80
N LEU A 396 -3.88 12.58 -25.55
CA LEU A 396 -3.59 11.23 -25.99
C LEU A 396 -2.42 11.20 -26.96
N ALA A 397 -1.28 10.71 -26.48
CA ALA A 397 -0.03 10.67 -27.21
C ALA A 397 0.23 9.32 -27.89
N THR A 398 -0.12 8.23 -27.23
CA THR A 398 0.06 6.89 -27.78
C THR A 398 -1.26 6.13 -27.82
N LEU A 399 -1.65 5.70 -28.99
CA LEU A 399 -2.88 4.96 -29.22
C LEU A 399 -2.60 3.66 -29.99
N THR A 400 -2.94 2.53 -29.38
CA THR A 400 -3.15 1.28 -30.07
C THR A 400 -4.63 0.93 -30.01
N VAL A 401 -5.28 0.80 -31.14
CA VAL A 401 -6.70 0.43 -31.23
C VAL A 401 -6.89 -0.53 -32.42
N GLY A 402 -7.71 -1.56 -32.18
CA GLY A 402 -8.00 -2.52 -33.23
C GLY A 402 -8.84 -3.69 -32.76
N GLY A 403 -9.27 -4.49 -33.74
CA GLY A 403 -10.02 -5.72 -33.49
C GLY A 403 -10.85 -6.13 -34.69
N ILE A 404 -10.90 -7.42 -34.95
CA ILE A 404 -11.56 -7.99 -36.17
C ILE A 404 -13.08 -7.74 -36.21
N LYS A 405 -13.69 -7.31 -35.08
CA LYS A 405 -15.13 -7.00 -35.00
C LYS A 405 -15.39 -5.49 -34.95
N LEU A 406 -14.36 -4.65 -35.11
CA LEU A 406 -14.48 -3.20 -35.03
C LEU A 406 -15.44 -2.65 -36.10
N GLU A 407 -16.49 -1.96 -35.67
CA GLU A 407 -17.57 -1.40 -36.51
C GLU A 407 -17.49 0.12 -36.55
N SER A 408 -17.05 0.78 -35.45
CA SER A 408 -16.94 2.24 -35.38
C SER A 408 -15.84 2.71 -34.47
N VAL A 409 -15.14 3.75 -34.91
CA VAL A 409 -14.19 4.54 -34.10
C VAL A 409 -14.53 6.01 -34.32
N SER A 410 -14.57 6.80 -33.23
CA SER A 410 -14.85 8.22 -33.31
C SER A 410 -13.84 9.02 -32.50
N GLY A 411 -13.49 10.22 -33.01
CA GLY A 411 -12.58 11.15 -32.35
C GLY A 411 -11.10 10.97 -32.69
N ILE A 412 -10.72 9.91 -33.38
CA ILE A 412 -9.32 9.66 -33.76
C ILE A 412 -8.76 10.75 -34.69
N GLU A 413 -9.65 11.42 -35.44
CA GLU A 413 -9.32 12.53 -36.32
C GLU A 413 -8.93 13.82 -35.56
N ASN A 414 -9.20 13.89 -34.25
CA ASN A 414 -8.98 15.06 -33.41
C ASN A 414 -8.10 14.75 -32.17
N LEU A 415 -6.92 14.20 -32.40
CA LEU A 415 -5.95 13.88 -31.35
C LEU A 415 -4.67 14.71 -31.51
N PRO A 416 -4.65 15.97 -31.07
CA PRO A 416 -3.54 16.89 -31.36
C PRO A 416 -2.23 16.52 -30.69
N ALA A 417 -2.26 15.74 -29.61
CA ALA A 417 -1.06 15.26 -28.93
C ALA A 417 -0.51 13.95 -29.49
N LEU A 418 -1.21 13.29 -30.40
CA LEU A 418 -0.87 11.95 -30.87
C LEU A 418 0.51 11.91 -31.54
N THR A 419 1.41 11.09 -31.01
CA THR A 419 2.76 10.85 -31.50
C THR A 419 2.91 9.44 -32.10
N ASP A 420 2.23 8.47 -31.52
CA ASP A 420 2.35 7.05 -31.89
C ASP A 420 0.96 6.43 -32.08
N LEU A 421 0.69 5.96 -33.27
CA LEU A 421 -0.55 5.29 -33.62
C LEU A 421 -0.31 3.87 -34.11
N SER A 422 -0.99 2.91 -33.53
CA SER A 422 -1.20 1.57 -34.11
C SER A 422 -2.69 1.32 -34.28
N TYR A 423 -3.15 1.21 -35.52
CA TYR A 423 -4.56 1.08 -35.82
C TYR A 423 -4.80 -0.10 -36.76
N SER A 424 -5.51 -1.11 -36.30
CA SER A 424 -5.84 -2.29 -37.09
C SER A 424 -7.34 -2.43 -37.27
N TYR A 425 -7.74 -3.02 -38.40
CA TYR A 425 -9.16 -3.28 -38.78
C TYR A 425 -10.02 -1.98 -38.79
N CYS A 426 -9.45 -0.88 -39.32
CA CYS A 426 -10.18 0.39 -39.49
C CYS A 426 -11.51 0.18 -40.22
N PRO A 427 -12.65 0.56 -39.61
CA PRO A 427 -13.97 0.34 -40.19
C PRO A 427 -14.35 1.39 -41.25
N SER A 428 -13.61 2.48 -41.35
CA SER A 428 -13.88 3.61 -42.24
C SER A 428 -13.24 3.42 -43.61
N GLU A 429 -13.83 4.00 -44.67
CA GLU A 429 -13.25 4.02 -46.02
C GLU A 429 -12.10 5.04 -46.11
N THR A 430 -12.07 6.04 -45.26
CA THR A 430 -11.02 7.06 -45.24
C THR A 430 -10.52 7.28 -43.81
N LEU A 431 -9.22 7.56 -43.67
CA LEU A 431 -8.59 7.95 -42.43
C LEU A 431 -7.77 9.22 -42.70
N ASN A 432 -8.13 10.32 -42.02
CA ASN A 432 -7.44 11.59 -42.06
C ASN A 432 -6.89 11.91 -40.69
N LEU A 433 -5.59 11.97 -40.55
CA LEU A 433 -4.86 12.24 -39.30
C LEU A 433 -4.28 13.67 -39.27
N GLY A 434 -4.77 14.57 -40.16
CA GLY A 434 -4.22 15.91 -40.31
C GLY A 434 -4.22 16.82 -39.08
N ASN A 435 -5.06 16.55 -38.07
CA ASN A 435 -5.06 17.27 -36.80
C ASN A 435 -4.03 16.70 -35.80
N SER A 436 -3.53 15.48 -36.05
CA SER A 436 -2.46 14.86 -35.27
C SER A 436 -1.09 15.31 -35.79
N LYS A 437 -0.82 16.60 -35.74
CA LYS A 437 0.43 17.19 -36.27
C LYS A 437 1.71 16.69 -35.62
N LYS A 438 1.62 16.10 -34.43
CA LYS A 438 2.77 15.53 -33.70
C LYS A 438 3.07 14.06 -34.05
N LEU A 439 2.27 13.45 -34.91
CA LEU A 439 2.38 12.04 -35.25
C LEU A 439 3.78 11.72 -35.84
N ALA A 440 4.53 10.87 -35.16
CA ALA A 440 5.87 10.44 -35.51
C ALA A 440 5.91 8.99 -35.97
N THR A 441 5.05 8.13 -35.44
CA THR A 441 4.95 6.71 -35.76
C THR A 441 3.52 6.37 -36.14
N ALA A 442 3.31 5.75 -37.29
CA ALA A 442 2.00 5.21 -37.71
C ALA A 442 2.13 3.77 -38.19
N ASN A 443 1.38 2.88 -37.56
CA ASN A 443 1.23 1.48 -37.97
C ASN A 443 -0.25 1.24 -38.28
N ILE A 444 -0.59 1.09 -39.55
CA ILE A 444 -1.95 0.87 -40.02
C ILE A 444 -2.01 -0.50 -40.69
N SER A 445 -2.88 -1.38 -40.18
CA SER A 445 -2.87 -2.78 -40.67
C SER A 445 -4.27 -3.41 -40.75
N HIS A 446 -4.38 -4.42 -41.60
CA HIS A 446 -5.58 -5.27 -41.74
C HIS A 446 -6.89 -4.49 -41.95
N SER A 447 -6.85 -3.33 -42.59
CA SER A 447 -7.99 -2.41 -42.74
C SER A 447 -8.58 -2.53 -44.16
N ASP A 448 -9.28 -3.62 -44.41
CA ASP A 448 -9.81 -3.97 -45.72
C ASP A 448 -10.89 -3.02 -46.26
N LYS A 449 -11.46 -2.13 -45.43
CA LYS A 449 -12.42 -1.13 -45.86
C LYS A 449 -11.74 0.20 -46.22
N LEU A 450 -10.53 0.44 -45.76
CA LEU A 450 -9.82 1.70 -45.96
C LEU A 450 -9.40 1.84 -47.43
N LYS A 451 -9.92 2.86 -48.13
CA LYS A 451 -9.63 3.20 -49.52
C LYS A 451 -8.59 4.32 -49.63
N SER A 452 -8.56 5.23 -48.66
CA SER A 452 -7.63 6.38 -48.66
C SER A 452 -7.10 6.67 -47.25
N LEU A 453 -5.78 6.83 -47.16
CA LEU A 453 -5.05 7.21 -45.95
C LEU A 453 -4.35 8.56 -46.18
N ASP A 454 -4.77 9.59 -45.45
CA ASP A 454 -4.24 10.94 -45.58
C ASP A 454 -3.31 11.30 -44.43
N LEU A 455 -2.02 11.43 -44.77
CA LEU A 455 -0.92 11.77 -43.85
C LEU A 455 -0.16 13.04 -44.27
N HIS A 456 -0.68 13.82 -45.24
CA HIS A 456 0.08 14.95 -45.82
C HIS A 456 0.35 16.08 -44.79
N LYS A 457 -0.45 16.19 -43.72
CA LYS A 457 -0.26 17.19 -42.65
C LYS A 457 0.61 16.67 -41.50
N ASN A 458 1.01 15.39 -41.55
CA ASN A 458 1.81 14.77 -40.51
C ASN A 458 3.31 14.88 -40.83
N SER A 459 3.82 16.10 -40.84
CA SER A 459 5.21 16.40 -41.28
C SER A 459 6.30 15.80 -40.37
N ARG A 460 5.92 15.36 -39.15
CA ARG A 460 6.82 14.73 -38.18
C ARG A 460 6.87 13.20 -38.30
N LEU A 461 6.02 12.62 -39.17
CA LEU A 461 5.96 11.19 -39.34
C LEU A 461 7.27 10.67 -39.97
N THR A 462 8.01 9.88 -39.18
CA THR A 462 9.29 9.28 -39.56
C THR A 462 9.19 7.78 -39.74
N ASP A 463 8.27 7.14 -39.04
CA ASP A 463 8.12 5.68 -38.99
C ASP A 463 6.74 5.30 -39.48
N LEU A 464 6.67 4.73 -40.70
CA LEU A 464 5.40 4.34 -41.33
C LEU A 464 5.41 2.84 -41.62
N THR A 465 4.48 2.14 -40.99
CA THR A 465 4.20 0.72 -41.31
C THR A 465 2.79 0.58 -41.82
N ILE A 466 2.66 -0.02 -43.02
CA ILE A 466 1.38 -0.34 -43.66
C ILE A 466 1.36 -1.83 -43.96
N MET A 467 0.38 -2.54 -43.44
CA MET A 467 0.26 -3.99 -43.65
C MET A 467 -1.17 -4.39 -44.05
N TYR A 468 -1.29 -5.10 -45.18
CA TYR A 468 -2.55 -5.70 -45.62
C TYR A 468 -3.73 -4.73 -45.73
N LEU A 469 -3.50 -3.54 -46.34
CA LEU A 469 -4.54 -2.58 -46.70
C LEU A 469 -5.04 -2.93 -48.13
N THR A 470 -5.74 -4.03 -48.28
CA THR A 470 -6.08 -4.62 -49.59
C THR A 470 -7.00 -3.76 -50.47
N ALA A 471 -7.81 -2.86 -49.83
CA ALA A 471 -8.68 -1.93 -50.54
C ALA A 471 -8.11 -0.51 -50.69
N CYS A 472 -6.98 -0.21 -50.03
CA CYS A 472 -6.43 1.14 -50.01
C CYS A 472 -5.75 1.47 -51.34
N GLU A 473 -6.25 2.50 -52.02
CA GLU A 473 -5.78 2.97 -53.32
C GLU A 473 -4.88 4.22 -53.19
N GLU A 474 -5.10 5.05 -52.20
CA GLU A 474 -4.36 6.32 -52.02
C GLU A 474 -3.70 6.43 -50.65
N LEU A 475 -2.41 6.69 -50.66
CA LEU A 475 -1.64 7.21 -49.54
C LEU A 475 -1.24 8.66 -49.83
N ILE A 476 -1.91 9.61 -49.19
CA ILE A 476 -1.68 11.03 -49.41
C ILE A 476 -0.58 11.50 -48.46
N ILE A 477 0.53 11.99 -49.01
CA ILE A 477 1.70 12.50 -48.30
C ILE A 477 2.07 13.87 -48.83
N TYR A 478 2.84 14.68 -48.09
CA TYR A 478 3.38 15.91 -48.68
C TYR A 478 4.57 15.59 -49.63
N LYS A 479 4.77 16.45 -50.59
CA LYS A 479 5.83 16.30 -51.60
C LYS A 479 7.20 16.29 -50.96
N GLY A 480 7.95 15.24 -51.27
CA GLY A 480 9.26 15.03 -50.71
C GLY A 480 9.31 14.50 -49.27
N GLN A 481 8.18 14.09 -48.68
CA GLN A 481 8.15 13.42 -47.39
C GLN A 481 8.97 12.13 -47.47
N LYS A 482 9.90 11.99 -46.58
CA LYS A 482 10.74 10.79 -46.43
C LYS A 482 10.49 10.18 -45.06
N PHE A 483 10.24 8.89 -45.06
CA PHE A 483 10.16 8.14 -43.82
C PHE A 483 11.55 7.55 -43.53
N ALA A 484 12.01 7.66 -42.28
CA ALA A 484 13.24 7.02 -41.83
C ALA A 484 13.13 5.51 -41.86
N ASN A 485 11.95 5.02 -41.46
CA ASN A 485 11.58 3.62 -41.51
C ASN A 485 10.22 3.51 -42.22
N GLU A 486 10.24 2.95 -43.44
CA GLU A 486 9.03 2.69 -44.20
C GLU A 486 8.92 1.19 -44.47
N PHE A 487 7.79 0.59 -44.06
CA PHE A 487 7.50 -0.80 -44.30
C PHE A 487 6.07 -0.95 -44.82
N ILE A 488 5.93 -1.39 -46.08
CA ILE A 488 4.64 -1.60 -46.74
C ILE A 488 4.61 -3.01 -47.27
N ILE A 489 3.60 -3.82 -46.82
CA ILE A 489 3.41 -5.20 -47.29
C ILE A 489 1.91 -5.51 -47.49
N GLY A 490 1.60 -6.32 -48.52
CA GLY A 490 0.23 -6.79 -48.74
C GLY A 490 -0.78 -5.67 -49.07
N SER A 491 -0.30 -4.57 -49.68
CA SER A 491 -1.09 -3.40 -50.07
C SER A 491 -0.82 -3.04 -51.54
N ASP A 492 -1.03 -3.98 -52.43
CA ASP A 492 -0.58 -3.94 -53.83
C ASP A 492 -1.26 -2.83 -54.67
N LYS A 493 -2.41 -2.30 -54.22
CA LYS A 493 -3.12 -1.23 -54.88
C LYS A 493 -2.71 0.16 -54.47
N LEU A 494 -1.92 0.26 -53.38
CA LEU A 494 -1.58 1.51 -52.74
C LEU A 494 -0.68 2.36 -53.62
N VAL A 495 -1.13 3.59 -53.94
CA VAL A 495 -0.36 4.58 -54.71
C VAL A 495 -0.10 5.79 -53.80
N LYS A 496 1.15 6.21 -53.69
CA LYS A 496 1.51 7.46 -53.00
C LYS A 496 1.09 8.66 -53.87
N LYS A 497 0.27 9.55 -53.29
CA LYS A 497 -0.16 10.79 -53.89
C LYS A 497 0.49 11.94 -53.12
N GLU A 498 1.42 12.62 -53.77
CA GLU A 498 2.11 13.75 -53.16
C GLU A 498 1.29 15.04 -53.30
N VAL A 499 1.18 15.79 -52.22
CA VAL A 499 0.59 17.15 -52.18
C VAL A 499 1.64 18.14 -51.66
N GLU A 500 1.58 19.37 -52.15
CA GLU A 500 2.50 20.41 -51.68
C GLU A 500 2.23 20.76 -50.20
N ARG A 501 3.32 20.93 -49.40
CA ARG A 501 3.21 21.42 -48.00
C ARG A 501 2.96 22.92 -48.02
N GLU A 502 1.86 23.36 -47.45
CA GLU A 502 1.64 24.79 -47.21
C GLU A 502 2.64 25.27 -46.14
N VAL A 503 3.60 26.05 -46.56
CA VAL A 503 4.54 26.73 -45.65
C VAL A 503 4.04 28.15 -45.47
N PRO A 504 4.03 28.69 -44.24
CA PRO A 504 3.66 30.09 -44.07
C PRO A 504 4.52 31.03 -44.91
N SER A 505 3.92 32.04 -45.52
CA SER A 505 4.67 33.06 -46.27
C SER A 505 5.56 33.90 -45.38
N ASP A 506 5.17 34.02 -44.10
CA ASP A 506 5.91 34.66 -43.03
C ASP A 506 5.87 33.76 -41.77
N ILE A 507 6.94 33.10 -41.44
CA ILE A 507 7.07 32.27 -40.23
C ILE A 507 7.03 33.15 -38.96
N ALA A 508 7.44 34.44 -39.05
CA ALA A 508 7.39 35.31 -37.88
C ALA A 508 5.97 35.50 -37.34
N GLU A 509 4.95 35.36 -38.16
CA GLU A 509 3.53 35.43 -37.73
C GLU A 509 3.10 34.18 -36.95
N GLU A 510 3.77 33.04 -37.13
CA GLU A 510 3.49 31.79 -36.42
C GLU A 510 4.18 31.73 -35.03
N ILE A 511 5.07 32.68 -34.71
CA ILE A 511 5.80 32.73 -33.42
C ILE A 511 4.95 33.50 -32.44
N ALA A 512 4.43 32.81 -31.43
CA ALA A 512 3.47 33.37 -30.46
C ALA A 512 4.15 34.22 -29.36
N ASP A 513 5.40 33.96 -29.01
CA ASP A 513 6.13 34.70 -27.96
C ASP A 513 6.91 35.87 -28.57
N GLU A 514 6.62 37.07 -28.16
CA GLU A 514 7.21 38.30 -28.74
C GLU A 514 8.72 38.39 -28.49
N ASN A 515 9.22 37.89 -27.37
CA ASN A 515 10.66 37.88 -27.09
C ASN A 515 11.40 36.87 -28.01
N LEU A 516 10.79 35.69 -28.21
CA LEU A 516 11.30 34.69 -29.16
C LEU A 516 11.22 35.22 -30.58
N LYS A 517 10.12 35.86 -30.99
CA LYS A 517 9.90 36.47 -32.29
C LYS A 517 10.98 37.51 -32.57
N ALA A 518 11.20 38.46 -31.67
CA ALA A 518 12.19 39.52 -31.80
C ALA A 518 13.60 38.93 -31.92
N TYR A 519 13.93 37.87 -31.15
CA TYR A 519 15.19 37.17 -31.25
C TYR A 519 15.37 36.48 -32.62
N LEU A 520 14.35 35.71 -33.05
CA LEU A 520 14.42 34.95 -34.32
C LEU A 520 14.47 35.89 -35.53
N LEU A 521 13.76 37.00 -35.56
CA LEU A 521 13.93 38.06 -36.56
C LEU A 521 15.37 38.58 -36.57
N SER A 522 15.99 38.79 -35.43
CA SER A 522 17.37 39.30 -35.36
C SER A 522 18.43 38.33 -35.93
N VAL A 523 18.16 37.03 -36.02
CA VAL A 523 19.13 35.99 -36.44
C VAL A 523 18.75 35.31 -37.75
N ALA A 524 17.49 35.31 -38.13
CA ALA A 524 17.01 34.66 -39.35
C ALA A 524 16.62 35.62 -40.48
N ASP A 525 16.05 36.77 -40.19
CA ASP A 525 15.67 37.78 -41.23
C ASP A 525 16.93 38.36 -41.85
N ALA A 526 17.36 37.75 -42.95
CA ALA A 526 18.63 38.08 -43.61
C ALA A 526 18.54 39.32 -44.47
N ASP A 527 17.39 39.57 -45.09
CA ASP A 527 17.16 40.71 -45.97
C ASP A 527 16.55 41.94 -45.25
N LYS A 528 16.20 41.75 -43.94
CA LYS A 528 15.64 42.78 -43.03
C LYS A 528 14.29 43.36 -43.51
N ASP A 529 13.47 42.53 -44.07
CA ASP A 529 12.14 42.90 -44.50
C ASP A 529 11.10 42.78 -43.35
N GLY A 530 11.51 42.30 -42.17
CA GLY A 530 10.69 42.11 -41.01
C GLY A 530 9.91 40.81 -41.01
N LYS A 531 10.22 39.88 -41.91
CA LYS A 531 9.61 38.56 -42.03
C LYS A 531 10.65 37.47 -41.88
N ILE A 532 10.20 36.25 -41.76
CA ILE A 532 11.06 35.07 -41.81
C ILE A 532 10.49 34.10 -42.87
N THR A 533 11.16 33.99 -43.96
CA THR A 533 10.80 33.05 -45.03
C THR A 533 11.26 31.62 -44.64
N ALA A 534 10.73 30.63 -45.33
CA ALA A 534 11.13 29.23 -45.16
C ALA A 534 12.62 29.02 -45.46
N ALA A 535 13.18 29.79 -46.43
CA ALA A 535 14.62 29.68 -46.78
C ALA A 535 15.48 30.23 -45.65
N GLU A 536 15.13 31.32 -45.07
CA GLU A 536 15.84 31.94 -43.92
C GLU A 536 15.74 31.07 -42.69
N ALA A 537 14.54 30.56 -42.32
CA ALA A 537 14.42 29.62 -41.23
C ALA A 537 15.26 28.34 -41.44
N ALA A 538 15.32 27.82 -42.67
CA ALA A 538 16.13 26.63 -42.99
C ALA A 538 17.63 26.88 -42.99
N ALA A 539 18.08 28.13 -43.07
CA ALA A 539 19.51 28.50 -43.00
C ALA A 539 20.01 28.54 -41.54
N VAL A 540 19.14 28.70 -40.55
CA VAL A 540 19.50 28.77 -39.15
C VAL A 540 19.74 27.36 -38.60
N THR A 541 20.96 27.10 -38.12
CA THR A 541 21.36 25.80 -37.57
C THR A 541 21.51 25.83 -36.03
N GLU A 542 21.66 27.01 -35.47
CA GLU A 542 21.85 27.24 -34.03
C GLU A 542 21.06 28.44 -33.56
N VAL A 543 20.47 28.35 -32.39
CA VAL A 543 19.80 29.47 -31.70
C VAL A 543 20.23 29.53 -30.25
N ASP A 544 20.43 30.74 -29.72
CA ASP A 544 20.68 31.01 -28.32
C ASP A 544 19.81 32.19 -27.86
N PHE A 545 18.66 31.86 -27.29
CA PHE A 545 17.74 32.82 -26.68
C PHE A 545 17.68 32.67 -25.15
N SER A 546 18.81 32.25 -24.57
CA SER A 546 18.90 32.12 -23.12
C SER A 546 18.66 33.44 -22.40
N GLY A 547 17.95 33.41 -21.28
CA GLY A 547 17.68 34.56 -20.41
C GLY A 547 16.77 35.65 -21.01
N LYS A 548 16.05 35.36 -22.08
CA LYS A 548 15.22 36.33 -22.78
C LYS A 548 13.77 36.39 -22.31
N LYS A 549 13.41 35.71 -21.21
CA LYS A 549 12.05 35.64 -20.66
C LYS A 549 11.04 35.04 -21.64
N VAL A 550 11.46 34.11 -22.47
CA VAL A 550 10.60 33.38 -23.41
C VAL A 550 9.72 32.41 -22.62
N SER A 551 8.43 32.42 -22.91
CA SER A 551 7.41 31.58 -22.30
C SER A 551 6.89 30.45 -23.20
N SER A 552 7.01 30.62 -24.52
CA SER A 552 6.56 29.65 -25.54
C SER A 552 7.53 29.59 -26.71
N ILE A 553 7.73 28.37 -27.22
CA ILE A 553 8.54 28.11 -28.41
C ILE A 553 7.70 27.83 -29.67
N LEU A 554 6.40 28.10 -29.62
CA LEU A 554 5.53 27.90 -30.78
C LEU A 554 6.01 28.73 -31.97
N GLY A 555 6.15 28.09 -33.12
CA GLY A 555 6.71 28.68 -34.35
C GLY A 555 8.20 28.35 -34.57
N LEU A 556 8.92 27.91 -33.53
CA LEU A 556 10.32 27.48 -33.67
C LEU A 556 10.46 26.18 -34.50
N GLU A 557 9.42 25.37 -34.59
CA GLU A 557 9.38 24.12 -35.38
C GLU A 557 9.59 24.33 -36.89
N TRP A 558 9.39 25.52 -37.40
CA TRP A 558 9.68 25.85 -38.79
C TRP A 558 11.19 25.94 -39.09
N PHE A 559 12.01 26.02 -38.05
CA PHE A 559 13.48 26.03 -38.18
C PHE A 559 14.04 24.59 -38.24
N THR A 560 13.72 23.90 -39.30
CA THR A 560 13.96 22.45 -39.49
C THR A 560 15.43 22.03 -39.56
N ALA A 561 16.37 23.00 -39.66
CA ALA A 561 17.80 22.76 -39.72
C ALA A 561 18.53 22.86 -38.38
N LEU A 562 17.79 23.19 -37.29
CA LEU A 562 18.40 23.38 -35.97
C LEU A 562 19.13 22.12 -35.47
N LYS A 563 20.39 22.31 -35.12
CA LYS A 563 21.27 21.33 -34.51
C LYS A 563 21.56 21.68 -33.07
N LYS A 564 21.47 22.97 -32.70
CA LYS A 564 21.73 23.42 -31.34
C LYS A 564 20.73 24.44 -30.91
N ILE A 565 20.10 24.20 -29.76
CA ILE A 565 19.17 25.11 -29.10
C ILE A 565 19.64 25.37 -27.68
N ASN A 566 19.91 26.66 -27.39
CA ASN A 566 20.05 27.13 -26.03
C ASN A 566 18.85 28.00 -25.65
N ALA A 567 17.97 27.43 -24.87
CA ALA A 567 16.75 28.04 -24.33
C ALA A 567 16.82 28.18 -22.81
N SER A 568 18.03 28.13 -22.22
CA SER A 568 18.17 28.14 -20.77
C SER A 568 17.77 29.49 -20.14
N ASN A 569 17.42 29.44 -18.83
CA ASN A 569 17.06 30.64 -18.06
C ASN A 569 15.87 31.42 -18.64
N ASN A 570 14.80 30.71 -18.97
CA ASN A 570 13.57 31.23 -19.51
C ASN A 570 12.35 30.83 -18.65
N GLU A 571 11.15 31.08 -19.15
CA GLU A 571 9.89 30.77 -18.46
C GLU A 571 9.09 29.68 -19.18
N ILE A 572 9.75 28.87 -20.00
CA ILE A 572 9.14 27.86 -20.87
C ILE A 572 8.53 26.76 -20.02
N ALA A 573 7.22 26.52 -20.19
CA ALA A 573 6.50 25.45 -19.50
C ALA A 573 6.35 24.18 -20.35
N GLU A 574 6.36 24.31 -21.67
CA GLU A 574 6.23 23.22 -22.64
C GLU A 574 7.33 23.32 -23.70
N PHE A 575 8.03 22.23 -23.93
CA PHE A 575 9.08 22.15 -24.95
C PHE A 575 8.99 20.81 -25.71
N ASP A 576 8.48 20.88 -26.94
CA ASP A 576 8.46 19.72 -27.82
C ASP A 576 9.76 19.62 -28.61
N ALA A 577 10.69 18.82 -28.13
CA ALA A 577 11.96 18.61 -28.82
C ALA A 577 11.81 17.68 -30.05
N THR A 578 10.76 16.87 -30.11
CA THR A 578 10.59 15.84 -31.18
C THR A 578 10.49 16.43 -32.58
N VAL A 579 10.13 17.74 -32.68
CA VAL A 579 10.04 18.46 -33.96
C VAL A 579 11.41 18.75 -34.58
N PHE A 580 12.47 18.67 -33.83
CA PHE A 580 13.82 19.03 -34.26
C PHE A 580 14.65 17.79 -34.58
N SER A 581 14.34 17.12 -35.70
CA SER A 581 14.95 15.86 -36.10
C SER A 581 16.48 15.90 -36.30
N LYS A 582 17.06 17.10 -36.45
CA LYS A 582 18.50 17.32 -36.59
C LYS A 582 19.19 17.80 -35.35
N LEU A 583 18.42 17.95 -34.24
CA LEU A 583 18.95 18.52 -32.99
C LEU A 583 19.97 17.58 -32.35
N VAL A 584 21.16 18.14 -32.06
CA VAL A 584 22.30 17.45 -31.43
C VAL A 584 22.54 17.94 -30.01
N THR A 585 22.34 19.25 -29.77
CA THR A 585 22.54 19.83 -28.44
C THR A 585 21.31 20.63 -28.01
N LEU A 586 20.79 20.27 -26.86
CA LEU A 586 19.65 20.95 -26.25
C LEU A 586 20.00 21.44 -24.86
N ASN A 587 19.89 22.75 -24.64
CA ASN A 587 19.94 23.34 -23.32
C ASN A 587 18.61 24.03 -23.00
N VAL A 588 17.85 23.44 -22.07
CA VAL A 588 16.59 23.96 -21.54
C VAL A 588 16.65 24.12 -20.01
N SER A 589 17.85 24.16 -19.45
CA SER A 589 18.03 24.33 -18.01
C SER A 589 17.40 25.62 -17.48
N ASN A 590 16.96 25.60 -16.20
CA ASN A 590 16.33 26.75 -15.54
C ASN A 590 15.07 27.24 -16.28
N ASN A 591 14.09 26.36 -16.43
CA ASN A 591 12.77 26.63 -17.01
C ASN A 591 11.66 26.05 -16.14
N LYS A 592 10.44 25.97 -16.65
CA LYS A 592 9.25 25.43 -15.96
C LYS A 592 8.72 24.14 -16.63
N ILE A 593 9.55 23.46 -17.42
CA ILE A 593 9.17 22.32 -18.26
C ILE A 593 8.78 21.13 -17.40
N LYS A 594 7.63 20.51 -17.71
CA LYS A 594 7.10 19.34 -16.95
C LYS A 594 7.41 17.98 -17.59
N ALA A 595 7.57 17.95 -18.89
CA ALA A 595 7.94 16.74 -19.62
C ALA A 595 8.90 17.07 -20.75
N LEU A 596 9.89 16.21 -20.98
CA LEU A 596 10.85 16.34 -22.07
C LEU A 596 10.97 15.02 -22.83
N ASP A 597 10.61 15.03 -24.10
CA ASP A 597 10.77 13.92 -25.03
C ASP A 597 11.75 14.29 -26.13
N VAL A 598 12.88 13.57 -26.18
CA VAL A 598 13.92 13.76 -27.22
C VAL A 598 13.99 12.57 -28.18
N SER A 599 13.01 11.66 -28.14
CA SER A 599 13.05 10.39 -28.90
C SER A 599 13.04 10.57 -30.42
N GLY A 600 12.60 11.71 -30.94
CA GLY A 600 12.63 12.05 -32.37
C GLY A 600 13.87 12.81 -32.83
N THR A 601 14.83 13.06 -31.94
CA THR A 601 16.01 13.89 -32.21
C THR A 601 17.28 13.06 -32.42
N LYS A 602 18.38 13.76 -32.77
CA LYS A 602 19.74 13.22 -32.74
C LYS A 602 20.54 13.77 -31.55
N CYS A 603 19.87 14.06 -30.44
CA CYS A 603 20.51 14.67 -29.28
C CYS A 603 21.63 13.79 -28.73
N GLU A 604 22.81 14.39 -28.65
CA GLU A 604 23.99 13.90 -27.95
C GLU A 604 24.12 14.56 -26.58
N ASN A 605 23.81 15.86 -26.47
CA ASN A 605 24.00 16.64 -25.26
C ASN A 605 22.68 17.28 -24.81
N ILE A 606 22.25 16.97 -23.59
CA ILE A 606 21.02 17.43 -22.98
C ILE A 606 21.31 18.07 -21.65
N TYR A 607 21.00 19.38 -21.54
CA TYR A 607 21.04 20.17 -20.32
C TYR A 607 19.61 20.56 -19.95
N ALA A 608 19.01 19.88 -18.98
CA ALA A 608 17.62 20.11 -18.59
C ALA A 608 17.46 20.21 -17.06
N SER A 609 18.56 20.58 -16.37
CA SER A 609 18.53 20.79 -14.92
C SER A 609 17.67 21.98 -14.52
N ASN A 610 17.19 21.97 -13.25
CA ASN A 610 16.36 23.02 -12.68
C ASN A 610 15.09 23.30 -13.50
N ASN A 611 14.30 22.24 -13.68
CA ASN A 611 12.98 22.29 -14.29
C ASN A 611 11.93 21.67 -13.36
N GLN A 612 10.76 21.39 -13.91
CA GLN A 612 9.68 20.69 -13.21
C GLN A 612 9.40 19.33 -13.84
N LEU A 613 10.39 18.70 -14.47
CA LEU A 613 10.22 17.47 -15.22
C LEU A 613 9.69 16.36 -14.31
N GLU A 614 8.54 15.84 -14.65
CA GLU A 614 7.92 14.65 -14.06
C GLU A 614 8.28 13.39 -14.88
N SER A 615 8.63 13.57 -16.16
CA SER A 615 9.05 12.51 -17.07
C SER A 615 10.11 12.95 -18.06
N PHE A 616 10.95 12.00 -18.47
CA PHE A 616 11.94 12.15 -19.53
C PHE A 616 11.90 10.93 -20.45
N LYS A 617 11.89 11.15 -21.76
CA LYS A 617 11.92 10.08 -22.77
C LYS A 617 13.04 10.29 -23.77
N ASN A 618 13.71 9.20 -24.13
CA ASN A 618 14.65 9.12 -25.23
C ASN A 618 14.49 7.78 -25.97
N LYS A 619 14.71 7.73 -27.27
CA LYS A 619 14.78 6.50 -28.08
C LYS A 619 16.11 6.38 -28.84
N GLY A 620 16.95 7.44 -28.84
CA GLY A 620 18.25 7.46 -29.53
C GLY A 620 19.31 6.68 -28.77
N TYR A 621 20.38 6.29 -29.48
CA TYR A 621 21.55 5.61 -28.91
C TYR A 621 22.80 6.51 -28.87
N ASP A 622 22.63 7.79 -29.21
CA ASP A 622 23.75 8.73 -29.46
C ASP A 622 24.05 9.65 -28.28
N LEU A 623 23.34 9.51 -27.16
CA LEU A 623 23.52 10.36 -25.97
C LEU A 623 24.98 10.29 -25.48
N VAL A 624 25.58 11.47 -25.20
CA VAL A 624 26.92 11.64 -24.66
C VAL A 624 26.89 12.31 -23.28
N TYR A 625 26.07 13.35 -23.14
CA TYR A 625 25.93 14.13 -21.92
C TYR A 625 24.46 14.34 -21.59
N VAL A 626 24.04 13.99 -20.37
CA VAL A 626 22.66 14.17 -19.89
C VAL A 626 22.68 14.72 -18.47
N ASP A 627 22.10 15.90 -18.28
CA ASP A 627 21.83 16.50 -16.98
C ASP A 627 20.34 16.78 -16.80
N LEU A 628 19.70 15.99 -15.94
CA LEU A 628 18.29 16.09 -15.54
C LEU A 628 18.15 16.42 -14.04
N SER A 629 19.21 16.95 -13.43
CA SER A 629 19.21 17.24 -11.99
C SER A 629 18.21 18.33 -11.60
N HIS A 630 17.81 18.35 -10.31
CA HIS A 630 16.88 19.34 -9.77
C HIS A 630 15.55 19.39 -10.54
N ASN A 631 14.88 18.21 -10.62
CA ASN A 631 13.58 18.05 -11.26
C ASN A 631 12.59 17.31 -10.35
N LYS A 632 11.48 16.85 -10.90
CA LYS A 632 10.44 16.11 -10.19
C LYS A 632 10.22 14.71 -10.75
N ILE A 633 11.20 14.18 -11.53
CA ILE A 633 11.08 12.88 -12.20
C ILE A 633 10.85 11.81 -11.13
N SER A 634 9.79 10.99 -11.31
CA SER A 634 9.38 9.95 -10.38
C SER A 634 9.23 8.61 -11.10
N GLY A 635 9.06 7.53 -10.32
CA GLY A 635 8.93 6.18 -10.88
C GLY A 635 10.24 5.66 -11.45
N SER A 636 10.14 4.98 -12.60
CA SER A 636 11.29 4.33 -13.26
C SER A 636 11.86 5.18 -14.38
N LEU A 637 13.20 5.30 -14.41
CA LEU A 637 13.94 5.96 -15.47
C LEU A 637 14.96 5.00 -16.07
N GLU A 638 15.05 4.95 -17.42
CA GLU A 638 15.90 3.98 -18.10
C GLU A 638 16.85 4.61 -19.09
N PHE A 639 18.11 4.19 -19.02
CA PHE A 639 19.15 4.42 -20.03
C PHE A 639 19.74 3.07 -20.43
N LYS A 640 19.35 2.58 -21.61
CA LYS A 640 19.80 1.29 -22.13
C LYS A 640 20.46 1.46 -23.51
N PHE A 641 21.53 0.70 -23.76
CA PHE A 641 22.23 0.66 -25.05
C PHE A 641 22.84 2.00 -25.52
N GLN A 642 23.11 2.93 -24.60
CA GLN A 642 23.70 4.24 -24.89
C GLN A 642 25.25 4.13 -24.95
N SER A 643 25.77 3.69 -26.08
CA SER A 643 27.20 3.36 -26.20
C SER A 643 28.12 4.55 -25.98
N TYR A 644 27.66 5.78 -26.22
CA TYR A 644 28.46 7.00 -26.15
C TYR A 644 28.26 7.82 -24.89
N LEU A 645 27.27 7.46 -24.05
CA LEU A 645 26.92 8.20 -22.83
C LEU A 645 28.10 8.19 -21.85
N LYS A 646 28.62 9.39 -21.56
CA LYS A 646 29.78 9.63 -20.69
C LYS A 646 29.40 10.23 -19.35
N TYR A 647 28.40 11.11 -19.35
CA TYR A 647 27.95 11.85 -18.19
C TYR A 647 26.43 11.71 -18.02
N LEU A 648 26.01 11.30 -16.83
CA LEU A 648 24.59 11.22 -16.45
C LEU A 648 24.40 11.79 -15.05
N ASN A 649 23.67 12.87 -14.94
CA ASN A 649 23.25 13.46 -13.68
C ASN A 649 21.73 13.46 -13.58
N VAL A 650 21.19 12.72 -12.63
CA VAL A 650 19.75 12.65 -12.32
C VAL A 650 19.49 12.99 -10.85
N SER A 651 20.44 13.68 -10.19
CA SER A 651 20.32 14.06 -8.79
C SER A 651 19.12 14.98 -8.51
N ASP A 652 18.71 15.05 -7.25
CA ASP A 652 17.61 15.93 -6.80
C ASP A 652 16.31 15.72 -7.58
N ASN A 653 15.85 14.46 -7.60
CA ASN A 653 14.62 14.02 -8.21
C ASN A 653 13.82 13.12 -7.23
N LYS A 654 12.80 12.43 -7.73
CA LYS A 654 11.97 11.49 -6.97
C LYS A 654 12.01 10.08 -7.57
N ILE A 655 13.09 9.74 -8.27
CA ILE A 655 13.25 8.48 -9.00
C ILE A 655 13.25 7.32 -8.02
N GLN A 656 12.45 6.31 -8.30
CA GLN A 656 12.33 5.08 -7.49
C GLN A 656 13.14 3.93 -8.09
N ALA A 657 13.29 3.92 -9.41
CA ALA A 657 14.11 2.95 -10.11
C ALA A 657 14.92 3.60 -11.23
N LEU A 658 16.22 3.28 -11.32
CA LEU A 658 17.09 3.74 -12.39
C LEU A 658 17.80 2.55 -13.04
N THR A 659 17.56 2.35 -14.33
CA THR A 659 18.26 1.34 -15.12
C THR A 659 19.33 1.99 -16.00
N CYS A 660 20.59 1.70 -15.70
CA CYS A 660 21.74 2.02 -16.54
C CYS A 660 22.34 0.71 -17.07
N SER A 661 21.97 0.30 -18.27
CA SER A 661 22.35 -0.98 -18.84
C SER A 661 23.04 -0.83 -20.20
N GLN A 662 24.16 -1.52 -20.38
CA GLN A 662 24.97 -1.45 -21.59
C GLN A 662 25.39 -0.01 -21.94
N LEU A 663 26.02 0.66 -20.97
CA LEU A 663 26.60 2.00 -21.07
C LEU A 663 28.12 1.92 -20.95
N PRO A 664 28.84 1.40 -21.97
CA PRO A 664 30.27 1.11 -21.85
C PRO A 664 31.16 2.36 -21.67
N SER A 665 30.66 3.52 -22.07
CA SER A 665 31.41 4.80 -22.00
C SER A 665 31.08 5.65 -20.77
N LEU A 666 30.09 5.24 -19.95
CA LEU A 666 29.62 6.04 -18.79
C LEU A 666 30.77 6.20 -17.79
N ALA A 667 31.21 7.44 -17.62
CA ALA A 667 32.28 7.81 -16.70
C ALA A 667 31.76 8.48 -15.42
N ASP A 668 30.78 9.34 -15.55
CA ASP A 668 30.23 10.15 -14.45
C ASP A 668 28.74 9.85 -14.25
N LEU A 669 28.39 9.43 -13.02
CA LEU A 669 27.01 9.17 -12.63
C LEU A 669 26.71 9.81 -11.29
N ASP A 670 25.71 10.71 -11.26
CA ASP A 670 25.16 11.30 -10.03
C ASP A 670 23.67 10.97 -9.89
N ILE A 671 23.33 10.24 -8.83
CA ILE A 671 21.95 9.84 -8.48
C ILE A 671 21.52 10.37 -7.11
N SER A 672 22.28 11.31 -6.55
CA SER A 672 22.05 11.85 -5.21
C SER A 672 20.62 12.40 -5.03
N ASN A 673 20.11 12.35 -3.80
CA ASN A 673 18.80 12.92 -3.42
C ASN A 673 17.62 12.36 -4.26
N ASN A 674 17.54 11.04 -4.41
CA ASN A 674 16.44 10.33 -5.05
C ASN A 674 15.75 9.36 -4.09
N ASN A 675 14.64 8.77 -4.52
CA ASN A 675 13.83 7.83 -3.73
C ASN A 675 14.09 6.36 -4.12
N ILE A 676 15.27 6.04 -4.66
CA ILE A 676 15.60 4.69 -5.09
C ILE A 676 15.74 3.80 -3.86
N GLN A 677 14.84 2.81 -3.68
CA GLN A 677 14.77 1.99 -2.47
C GLN A 677 15.51 0.66 -2.59
N TYR A 678 15.70 0.13 -3.80
CA TYR A 678 16.31 -1.18 -4.03
C TYR A 678 17.46 -1.09 -5.04
N LEU A 679 18.49 -1.85 -4.77
CA LEU A 679 19.63 -2.03 -5.69
C LEU A 679 19.65 -3.51 -6.09
N TYR A 680 19.18 -3.79 -7.29
CA TYR A 680 19.06 -5.13 -7.86
C TYR A 680 17.62 -5.72 -7.90
N ASN A 681 16.70 -4.98 -8.48
CA ASN A 681 15.47 -5.59 -9.00
C ASN A 681 15.09 -4.84 -10.30
N TYR A 682 14.63 -5.54 -11.32
CA TYR A 682 14.33 -4.96 -12.65
C TYR A 682 13.28 -3.84 -12.60
N ASP A 683 12.45 -3.81 -11.56
CA ASP A 683 11.30 -2.91 -11.51
C ASP A 683 11.38 -1.77 -10.48
N ASN A 684 12.27 -1.83 -9.46
CA ASN A 684 12.26 -0.83 -8.36
C ASN A 684 13.63 -0.46 -7.81
N GLY A 685 14.67 -0.30 -8.63
CA GLY A 685 15.98 -0.03 -8.08
C GLY A 685 17.02 0.58 -9.02
N LEU A 686 18.29 0.61 -8.59
CA LEU A 686 19.43 0.98 -9.40
C LEU A 686 20.02 -0.27 -10.08
N TYR A 687 20.01 -0.30 -11.39
CA TYR A 687 20.62 -1.35 -12.19
C TYR A 687 21.79 -0.81 -13.03
N LEU A 688 23.00 -1.25 -12.75
CA LEU A 688 24.26 -0.84 -13.44
C LEU A 688 24.90 -2.03 -14.14
N SER A 689 24.35 -2.48 -15.27
CA SER A 689 24.93 -3.58 -16.05
C SER A 689 25.80 -3.07 -17.18
N TYR A 690 26.98 -3.67 -17.36
CA TYR A 690 27.95 -3.28 -18.40
C TYR A 690 28.33 -1.78 -18.41
N CYS A 691 28.31 -1.10 -17.25
CA CYS A 691 28.84 0.25 -17.06
C CYS A 691 30.28 0.13 -16.54
N ASN A 692 31.16 -0.44 -17.35
CA ASN A 692 32.51 -0.83 -16.90
C ASN A 692 33.52 0.33 -16.87
N TYR A 693 33.20 1.49 -17.44
CA TYR A 693 34.04 2.67 -17.53
C TYR A 693 33.75 3.72 -16.44
N LEU A 694 32.88 3.40 -15.50
CA LEU A 694 32.45 4.33 -14.46
C LEU A 694 33.62 4.77 -13.59
N GLN A 695 33.88 6.10 -13.57
CA GLN A 695 34.99 6.73 -12.86
C GLN A 695 34.49 7.50 -11.62
N ASN A 696 33.39 8.24 -11.75
CA ASN A 696 32.87 9.06 -10.68
C ASN A 696 31.42 8.63 -10.40
N PHE A 697 31.17 8.27 -9.17
CA PHE A 697 29.85 7.85 -8.72
C PHE A 697 29.42 8.63 -7.48
N LYS A 698 28.25 9.27 -7.55
CA LYS A 698 27.65 10.00 -6.44
C LYS A 698 26.23 9.49 -6.16
N ALA A 699 25.98 9.21 -4.91
CA ALA A 699 24.67 8.77 -4.39
C ALA A 699 24.49 9.29 -2.96
N ASN A 700 24.49 10.62 -2.80
CA ASN A 700 24.34 11.25 -1.50
C ASN A 700 22.88 11.28 -1.05
N ASN A 701 22.64 11.25 0.27
CA ASN A 701 21.31 11.30 0.90
C ASN A 701 20.35 10.26 0.31
N PHE A 702 20.84 9.06 0.23
CA PHE A 702 20.16 7.93 -0.42
C PHE A 702 19.69 6.97 0.66
N GLY A 703 18.42 6.55 0.63
CA GLY A 703 17.91 5.47 1.45
C GLY A 703 18.47 4.16 0.96
N ALA A 704 19.63 3.79 1.42
CA ALA A 704 20.28 2.58 0.94
C ALA A 704 19.59 1.36 1.46
N THR A 705 19.19 0.62 0.55
CA THR A 705 18.67 -0.70 0.77
C THR A 705 19.60 -1.72 0.12
N TYR A 706 19.20 -2.96 0.09
CA TYR A 706 19.93 -4.09 -0.43
C TYR A 706 20.70 -3.80 -1.74
N GLY A 707 21.96 -4.09 -1.80
CA GLY A 707 22.71 -4.27 -3.04
C GLY A 707 23.71 -3.18 -3.44
N LEU A 708 23.81 -2.00 -2.78
CA LEU A 708 24.87 -1.01 -3.08
C LEU A 708 26.25 -1.66 -2.93
N ALA A 709 26.39 -2.53 -1.96
CA ALA A 709 27.58 -3.35 -1.74
C ALA A 709 28.01 -4.17 -2.98
N THR A 710 27.07 -4.62 -3.81
CA THR A 710 27.33 -5.48 -4.97
C THR A 710 27.46 -4.69 -6.28
N VAL A 711 26.74 -3.56 -6.42
CA VAL A 711 26.72 -2.75 -7.63
C VAL A 711 28.08 -2.15 -7.95
N LEU A 712 28.85 -1.76 -6.96
CA LEU A 712 30.17 -1.16 -7.12
C LEU A 712 31.33 -2.18 -7.17
N LYS A 713 31.08 -3.43 -6.83
CA LYS A 713 32.08 -4.49 -6.68
C LYS A 713 32.95 -4.70 -7.93
N GLY A 714 32.36 -4.66 -9.13
CA GLY A 714 33.05 -4.91 -10.41
C GLY A 714 33.36 -3.65 -11.21
N LYS A 715 33.33 -2.44 -10.63
CA LYS A 715 33.56 -1.18 -11.35
C LYS A 715 35.03 -0.74 -11.29
N ASN A 716 35.82 -1.28 -12.17
CA ASN A 716 37.30 -1.26 -12.14
C ASN A 716 37.96 0.10 -12.40
N GLN A 717 37.19 1.09 -12.86
CA GLN A 717 37.68 2.40 -13.24
C GLN A 717 37.32 3.51 -12.24
N LEU A 718 36.67 3.16 -11.12
CA LEU A 718 36.21 4.13 -10.12
C LEU A 718 37.42 4.91 -9.55
N LYS A 719 37.33 6.24 -9.62
CA LYS A 719 38.26 7.22 -9.04
C LYS A 719 37.66 7.92 -7.85
N THR A 720 36.41 8.33 -7.95
CA THR A 720 35.69 9.06 -6.91
C THR A 720 34.37 8.38 -6.60
N VAL A 721 34.10 8.16 -5.29
CA VAL A 721 32.83 7.66 -4.80
C VAL A 721 32.35 8.56 -3.66
N GLU A 722 31.15 9.12 -3.78
CA GLU A 722 30.50 9.93 -2.75
C GLU A 722 29.17 9.28 -2.33
N LEU A 723 29.07 8.91 -1.06
CA LEU A 723 27.92 8.26 -0.42
C LEU A 723 27.54 8.97 0.88
N LYS A 724 27.57 10.30 0.90
CA LYS A 724 27.30 11.12 2.08
C LYS A 724 25.86 10.96 2.52
N GLY A 725 25.63 10.75 3.83
CA GLY A 725 24.30 10.67 4.40
C GLY A 725 23.48 9.47 3.95
N VAL A 726 24.10 8.46 3.34
CA VAL A 726 23.40 7.21 2.92
C VAL A 726 22.99 6.42 4.15
N ASP A 727 21.75 5.92 4.16
CA ASP A 727 21.23 5.11 5.28
C ASP A 727 21.31 3.61 4.95
N PHE A 728 22.29 2.92 5.54
CA PHE A 728 22.50 1.47 5.44
C PHE A 728 21.78 0.68 6.54
N SER A 729 21.05 1.34 7.45
CA SER A 729 20.45 0.67 8.62
C SER A 729 19.38 -0.36 8.25
N ALA A 730 18.71 -0.17 7.11
CA ALA A 730 17.76 -1.12 6.55
C ALA A 730 18.42 -2.22 5.70
N SER A 731 19.74 -2.16 5.47
CA SER A 731 20.51 -3.13 4.68
C SER A 731 20.83 -4.37 5.52
N LYS A 732 20.82 -5.56 4.90
CA LYS A 732 21.31 -6.80 5.54
C LYS A 732 22.84 -6.80 5.71
N THR A 733 23.53 -5.75 5.27
CA THR A 733 24.98 -5.63 5.38
C THR A 733 25.37 -4.23 5.83
N ASP A 734 26.29 -4.18 6.76
CA ASP A 734 26.98 -2.98 7.23
C ASP A 734 28.27 -2.68 6.44
N LYS A 735 28.41 -3.30 5.26
CA LYS A 735 29.64 -3.31 4.44
C LYS A 735 29.34 -2.93 3.01
N ILE A 736 30.25 -2.19 2.37
CA ILE A 736 30.26 -1.96 0.93
C ILE A 736 31.55 -2.46 0.31
N TYR A 737 31.49 -2.87 -0.96
CA TYR A 737 32.62 -3.37 -1.72
C TYR A 737 32.80 -2.51 -2.96
N ILE A 738 33.98 -1.91 -3.13
CA ILE A 738 34.30 -1.02 -4.22
C ILE A 738 35.50 -1.56 -4.94
N ASN A 739 35.37 -1.91 -6.23
CA ASN A 739 36.47 -2.23 -7.09
C ASN A 739 37.39 -3.38 -6.57
N ILE A 740 36.83 -4.46 -5.97
CA ILE A 740 37.63 -5.50 -5.33
C ILE A 740 38.02 -6.68 -6.25
N ASN A 741 37.44 -6.81 -7.43
CA ASN A 741 37.65 -7.97 -8.32
C ASN A 741 38.45 -7.62 -9.56
N THR A 742 39.69 -7.16 -9.46
CA THR A 742 40.44 -6.87 -10.70
C THR A 742 41.94 -7.06 -10.56
N ASP A 743 42.53 -7.74 -11.55
CA ASP A 743 43.95 -7.78 -11.80
C ASP A 743 44.56 -6.42 -12.15
N LYS A 744 43.72 -5.39 -12.31
CA LYS A 744 44.13 -4.01 -12.61
C LYS A 744 44.27 -3.22 -11.33
N ALA A 745 45.31 -2.40 -11.25
CA ALA A 745 45.55 -1.48 -10.14
C ALA A 745 44.27 -0.68 -9.86
N GLY A 746 43.80 -0.67 -8.61
CA GLY A 746 42.67 0.14 -8.20
C GLY A 746 42.91 1.61 -8.49
N THR A 747 41.98 2.28 -9.11
CA THR A 747 42.04 3.69 -9.49
C THR A 747 41.41 4.62 -8.46
N LEU A 748 40.80 4.08 -7.40
CA LEU A 748 40.06 4.86 -6.39
C LEU A 748 41.03 5.78 -5.63
N THR A 749 40.82 7.08 -5.77
CA THR A 749 41.64 8.14 -5.13
C THR A 749 40.86 8.91 -4.08
N ASN A 750 39.52 9.01 -4.21
CA ASN A 750 38.64 9.76 -3.29
C ASN A 750 37.41 8.95 -2.89
N LEU A 751 37.16 8.90 -1.60
CA LEU A 751 35.98 8.23 -1.04
C LEU A 751 35.41 9.07 0.10
N ASP A 752 34.11 9.42 0.01
CA ASP A 752 33.41 10.18 1.04
C ASP A 752 32.15 9.43 1.45
N VAL A 753 32.13 8.93 2.68
CA VAL A 753 31.00 8.21 3.31
C VAL A 753 30.54 8.93 4.59
N THR A 754 30.80 10.24 4.73
CA THR A 754 30.40 11.03 5.90
C THR A 754 28.90 11.03 6.09
N GLY A 755 28.40 10.84 7.31
CA GLY A 755 27.00 10.78 7.64
C GLY A 755 26.30 9.47 7.22
N ALA A 756 27.05 8.47 6.74
CA ALA A 756 26.50 7.16 6.34
C ALA A 756 26.07 6.36 7.58
N LYS A 757 24.76 6.14 7.75
CA LYS A 757 24.22 5.41 8.90
C LYS A 757 24.30 3.90 8.70
N GLY A 758 24.68 3.16 9.74
CA GLY A 758 24.73 1.69 9.72
C GLY A 758 25.90 1.09 8.93
N LEU A 759 26.82 1.91 8.39
CA LEU A 759 28.03 1.46 7.71
C LEU A 759 29.15 1.26 8.72
N THR A 760 29.83 0.10 8.71
CA THR A 760 30.98 -0.16 9.58
C THR A 760 32.25 -0.41 8.80
N LYS A 761 32.16 -0.97 7.57
CA LYS A 761 33.34 -1.32 6.76
C LYS A 761 33.16 -0.98 5.29
N VAL A 762 34.22 -0.43 4.72
CA VAL A 762 34.35 -0.25 3.28
C VAL A 762 35.51 -1.11 2.77
N TYR A 763 35.17 -2.07 1.92
CA TYR A 763 36.16 -2.93 1.26
C TYR A 763 36.55 -2.31 -0.09
N VAL A 764 37.84 -2.10 -0.31
CA VAL A 764 38.41 -1.64 -1.59
C VAL A 764 39.46 -2.65 -2.08
N GLY A 765 39.72 -2.68 -3.38
CA GLY A 765 40.78 -3.54 -3.95
C GLY A 765 42.12 -3.34 -3.25
N ALA A 766 42.91 -4.40 -3.05
CA ALA A 766 44.19 -4.34 -2.34
C ALA A 766 45.20 -3.32 -2.97
N LYS A 767 45.08 -3.07 -4.28
CA LYS A 767 45.89 -2.09 -5.02
C LYS A 767 45.29 -0.67 -5.07
N ALA A 768 44.22 -0.39 -4.29
CA ALA A 768 43.65 0.95 -4.25
C ALA A 768 44.65 1.97 -3.71
N VAL A 769 44.79 3.10 -4.44
CA VAL A 769 45.75 4.18 -4.16
C VAL A 769 45.19 5.29 -3.28
N ILE A 770 43.99 5.07 -2.67
CA ILE A 770 43.34 6.07 -1.80
C ILE A 770 44.23 6.36 -0.58
N GLU A 771 44.56 7.61 -0.35
CA GLU A 771 45.26 8.11 0.83
C GLU A 771 44.24 8.37 1.96
N ASP A 772 44.66 8.26 3.23
CA ASP A 772 43.79 8.46 4.39
C ASP A 772 43.14 9.85 4.41
N ALA A 773 43.82 10.88 3.91
CA ALA A 773 43.26 12.23 3.80
C ALA A 773 42.11 12.35 2.80
N ASN A 774 42.01 11.41 1.86
CA ASN A 774 40.99 11.35 0.81
C ASN A 774 39.88 10.34 1.15
N PHE A 775 39.99 9.65 2.28
CA PHE A 775 38.90 8.81 2.85
C PHE A 775 38.17 9.60 3.94
N LYS A 776 37.05 10.20 3.57
CA LYS A 776 36.20 10.96 4.50
C LYS A 776 35.10 10.05 5.05
N HIS A 777 35.06 9.91 6.37
CA HIS A 777 34.15 9.02 7.08
C HIS A 777 33.86 9.47 8.50
N ASP A 778 32.81 8.94 9.11
CA ASP A 778 32.53 9.13 10.53
C ASP A 778 33.35 8.14 11.39
N ALA A 779 33.42 8.41 12.69
CA ALA A 779 34.12 7.55 13.64
C ALA A 779 33.48 6.14 13.64
N GLY A 780 34.32 5.11 13.55
CA GLY A 780 33.91 3.70 13.56
C GLY A 780 33.73 3.06 12.18
N VAL A 781 33.91 3.80 11.09
CA VAL A 781 33.95 3.22 9.74
C VAL A 781 35.40 2.86 9.36
N GLU A 782 35.64 1.60 9.04
CA GLU A 782 36.96 1.05 8.70
C GLU A 782 37.13 0.90 7.18
N LEU A 783 38.26 1.31 6.65
CA LEU A 783 38.72 1.02 5.27
C LEU A 783 39.52 -0.28 5.24
N VAL A 784 39.02 -1.27 4.54
CA VAL A 784 39.68 -2.59 4.41
C VAL A 784 40.17 -2.78 2.98
N ARG A 785 41.47 -3.03 2.81
CA ARG A 785 42.06 -3.39 1.51
C ARG A 785 42.06 -4.91 1.37
N ALA A 786 41.32 -5.43 0.39
CA ALA A 786 41.12 -6.86 0.22
C ALA A 786 41.12 -7.26 -1.26
N ASP A 787 41.58 -8.47 -1.57
CA ASP A 787 41.57 -9.07 -2.91
C ASP A 787 40.33 -9.94 -3.18
N GLU A 788 39.33 -10.01 -2.27
CA GLU A 788 37.96 -10.62 -2.47
C GLU A 788 37.16 -10.60 -1.18
#